data_99d2c2fd268dae06c12bbc0736cb59cb
#
_entry.id   99d2c2fd268dae06c12bbc0736cb59cb
#
_cell.length_a   1.000
_cell.length_b   1.000
_cell.length_c   1.000
_cell.angle_alpha   90.00
_cell.angle_beta   90.00
_cell.angle_gamma   90.00
#
_symmetry.space_group_name_H-M   'P 1'
#
loop_
_entity.id
_entity.type
_entity.pdbx_description
1 polymer ?
#
loop_
_entity_poly.entity_id
_entity_poly.type
_entity_poly.pdbx_seq_one_letter_code
_entity_poly.pdbx_strand_id
1 'polypeptide(L)'
;MGKHKKKRKSPWSIFFRPIKAILFVFLGIMVLGCLAGGVVFLKYQNEIMACKEKADSIMSKTVKTDFSQPTDTRIYDSAGGLIGTINSGHYEYVPISGISKNLQNAYIAQEDRRFYKHHGIDYKGLMRAGVVYIKNKGAITQGGSTITQQVIKNTYLTQEKTFQRKLTEFFAAPRMEEKYSKSDILEFYCNTNFFANRCYGVSEASRYYFDKEAKDLTVWEAATLAGISNNPSKYDPVAHPETSKKKRDQVIDNMALCKFITEEEKDNAKAQPLTVAKIYEPGTKENYLTSYAIHCAAMELMKNDGFAFQYVFHNQASYDSYKEQYQELYQAKSDMIRNGGFEIHTSLETNIQNTLQGTIDERLKGFKDLQENGKFALQGAAVCIDNQTGYVVAIVGGRGTDDEYNRGFLSRRQPGSTIKPLIDYAPAFETGYYYPSRLVNDHLFDKGPKNSGGSYYGNVSVREALNRSLNTVAWQVLGDIGVNTGIGYLGKMHFAGLSYLDNGNSSMSIGGFTEGARVVDMAKGYSVLANKGLYSNNTCIVSLQSQYDGEIYNGNQADERIFTEDTAYMITDVLKGTLEKPYGTGYGLGLGIPAAGKTGTTNSNKDTWFCGYTKHYTTAVWVGYDTPKAMPGVYGKTYSGRIWHDFMAEINNGLPVQDWDMPATVSLWNVDSRGEKTDAATGNKDLFSSVAESAARSDGSKWKEEEERKKLESQVQKDLEASQQARQSVEQAAASLQSLIGELAALSHRDSSTEEKISTAYGLLDQLAGTEFYEGLKSQLDGAADHASSLPKQEDSAGKPQEIGPGVTKPRETTAPVFPGDFDPDEDVDSGIGPGGPDSTVEAVGPGME
;
A
#
# COMPACT_ATOMS: atom_id res chain seq x y z
N MET A 1 -76.22 50.83 25.11
CA MET A 1 -74.86 51.47 24.98
C MET A 1 -73.87 50.77 25.90
N GLY A 2 -73.18 49.82 25.42
CA GLY A 2 -72.16 49.04 26.20
C GLY A 2 -70.78 49.36 25.70
N LYS A 3 -69.96 50.02 26.51
CA LYS A 3 -68.55 50.38 26.20
C LYS A 3 -67.68 49.18 26.36
N HIS A 4 -67.15 48.64 25.27
CA HIS A 4 -66.01 47.64 25.26
C HIS A 4 -64.75 48.30 25.73
N LYS A 5 -64.29 48.02 26.96
CA LYS A 5 -62.88 48.31 27.44
C LYS A 5 -61.87 47.38 26.74
N LYS A 6 -61.07 47.96 25.82
CA LYS A 6 -59.84 47.30 25.30
C LYS A 6 -58.82 47.13 26.42
N LYS A 7 -58.54 45.89 26.84
CA LYS A 7 -57.43 45.58 27.74
C LYS A 7 -56.11 45.93 27.06
N ARG A 8 -55.39 46.96 27.58
CA ARG A 8 -54.05 47.29 27.22
C ARG A 8 -53.11 46.04 27.52
N LYS A 9 -52.52 45.47 26.54
CA LYS A 9 -51.47 44.41 26.72
C LYS A 9 -50.25 45.04 27.38
N SER A 10 -49.78 44.47 28.50
CA SER A 10 -48.60 44.89 29.20
C SER A 10 -47.34 44.88 28.28
N PRO A 11 -46.50 45.94 28.35
CA PRO A 11 -45.25 46.01 27.53
C PRO A 11 -44.34 44.81 27.69
N TRP A 12 -44.35 44.16 28.85
CA TRP A 12 -43.59 42.95 29.17
C TRP A 12 -43.99 41.73 28.30
N SER A 13 -45.24 41.64 27.85
CA SER A 13 -45.66 40.51 27.01
C SER A 13 -45.10 40.54 25.55
N ILE A 14 -44.69 41.72 25.08
CA ILE A 14 -44.06 41.93 23.77
C ILE A 14 -42.58 41.53 23.80
N PHE A 15 -41.89 41.80 24.92
CA PHE A 15 -40.48 41.48 25.07
C PHE A 15 -40.22 39.98 25.23
N PHE A 16 -41.11 39.21 25.86
CA PHE A 16 -40.96 37.76 26.05
C PHE A 16 -41.45 36.91 24.88
N ARG A 17 -42.12 37.45 23.87
CA ARG A 17 -42.57 36.70 22.70
C ARG A 17 -41.43 36.13 21.87
N PRO A 18 -40.35 36.88 21.47
CA PRO A 18 -39.24 36.31 20.71
C PRO A 18 -38.45 35.30 21.54
N ILE A 19 -38.29 35.51 22.86
CA ILE A 19 -37.58 34.55 23.74
C ILE A 19 -38.37 33.24 23.84
N LYS A 20 -39.70 33.26 23.96
CA LYS A 20 -40.53 32.05 23.93
C LYS A 20 -40.47 31.34 22.57
N ALA A 21 -40.47 32.08 21.45
CA ALA A 21 -40.35 31.52 20.13
C ALA A 21 -39.00 30.82 19.93
N ILE A 22 -37.91 31.46 20.35
CA ILE A 22 -36.56 30.86 20.32
C ILE A 22 -36.50 29.60 21.21
N LEU A 23 -37.12 29.63 22.39
CA LEU A 23 -37.18 28.47 23.29
C LEU A 23 -37.97 27.31 22.68
N PHE A 24 -39.09 27.59 22.00
CA PHE A 24 -39.89 26.58 21.31
C PHE A 24 -39.15 26.00 20.08
N VAL A 25 -38.43 26.81 19.32
CA VAL A 25 -37.55 26.34 18.21
C VAL A 25 -36.44 25.47 18.76
N PHE A 26 -35.79 25.89 19.84
CA PHE A 26 -34.75 25.09 20.50
C PHE A 26 -35.28 23.74 21.03
N LEU A 27 -36.46 23.76 21.65
CA LEU A 27 -37.14 22.56 22.14
C LEU A 27 -37.55 21.64 20.96
N GLY A 28 -38.02 22.21 19.85
CA GLY A 28 -38.33 21.48 18.63
C GLY A 28 -37.15 20.81 18.01
N ILE A 29 -35.99 21.50 17.92
CA ILE A 29 -34.74 20.93 17.44
C ILE A 29 -34.28 19.81 18.38
N MET A 30 -34.39 19.98 19.69
CA MET A 30 -34.02 18.97 20.68
C MET A 30 -34.92 17.72 20.56
N VAL A 31 -36.22 17.87 20.37
CA VAL A 31 -37.15 16.76 20.16
C VAL A 31 -36.85 16.02 18.84
N LEU A 32 -36.62 16.75 17.76
CA LEU A 32 -36.21 16.16 16.46
C LEU A 32 -34.87 15.41 16.57
N GLY A 33 -33.90 15.95 17.32
CA GLY A 33 -32.65 15.30 17.62
C GLY A 33 -32.84 14.01 18.43
N CYS A 34 -33.72 14.01 19.44
CA CYS A 34 -34.04 12.80 20.22
C CYS A 34 -34.78 11.75 19.37
N LEU A 35 -35.68 12.15 18.48
CA LEU A 35 -36.38 11.22 17.58
C LEU A 35 -35.41 10.60 16.56
N ALA A 36 -34.53 11.41 15.94
CA ALA A 36 -33.52 10.93 15.03
C ALA A 36 -32.51 9.97 15.75
N GLY A 37 -32.08 10.33 16.97
CA GLY A 37 -31.25 9.47 17.82
C GLY A 37 -31.94 8.15 18.18
N GLY A 38 -33.23 8.18 18.46
CA GLY A 38 -34.07 7.01 18.72
C GLY A 38 -34.13 6.05 17.51
N VAL A 39 -34.36 6.58 16.31
CA VAL A 39 -34.37 5.78 15.07
C VAL A 39 -33.00 5.15 14.82
N VAL A 40 -31.88 5.90 14.99
CA VAL A 40 -30.54 5.39 14.86
C VAL A 40 -30.27 4.30 15.91
N PHE A 41 -30.68 4.52 17.17
CA PHE A 41 -30.52 3.52 18.23
C PHE A 41 -31.29 2.24 17.90
N LEU A 42 -32.56 2.31 17.46
CA LEU A 42 -33.35 1.12 17.10
C LEU A 42 -32.72 0.35 15.92
N LYS A 43 -32.08 1.05 14.98
CA LYS A 43 -31.40 0.41 13.85
C LYS A 43 -30.13 -0.33 14.27
N TYR A 44 -29.37 0.22 15.19
CA TYR A 44 -28.03 -0.30 15.59
C TYR A 44 -27.99 -0.87 17.01
N GLN A 45 -29.15 -1.12 17.64
CA GLN A 45 -29.22 -1.54 19.05
C GLN A 45 -28.44 -2.82 19.33
N ASN A 46 -28.48 -3.81 18.42
CA ASN A 46 -27.77 -5.08 18.59
C ASN A 46 -26.25 -4.87 18.59
N GLU A 47 -25.72 -4.05 17.68
CA GLU A 47 -24.31 -3.70 17.61
C GLU A 47 -23.86 -2.91 18.86
N ILE A 48 -24.71 -1.95 19.32
CA ILE A 48 -24.45 -1.17 20.52
C ILE A 48 -24.38 -2.08 21.75
N MET A 49 -25.32 -3.03 21.87
CA MET A 49 -25.34 -3.98 22.98
C MET A 49 -24.15 -4.93 22.93
N ALA A 50 -23.78 -5.45 21.76
CA ALA A 50 -22.58 -6.28 21.59
C ALA A 50 -21.30 -5.53 22.00
N CYS A 51 -21.14 -4.27 21.62
CA CYS A 51 -20.02 -3.42 22.05
C CYS A 51 -20.00 -3.22 23.57
N LYS A 52 -21.17 -3.05 24.21
CA LYS A 52 -21.28 -2.93 25.64
C LYS A 52 -20.91 -4.23 26.35
N GLU A 53 -21.42 -5.38 25.87
CA GLU A 53 -21.09 -6.70 26.41
C GLU A 53 -19.59 -7.02 26.27
N LYS A 54 -18.99 -6.66 25.13
CA LYS A 54 -17.53 -6.76 24.92
C LYS A 54 -16.77 -5.90 25.94
N ALA A 55 -17.20 -4.66 26.16
CA ALA A 55 -16.59 -3.77 27.16
C ALA A 55 -16.71 -4.34 28.58
N ASP A 56 -17.89 -4.85 28.95
CA ASP A 56 -18.15 -5.48 30.25
C ASP A 56 -17.30 -6.75 30.45
N SER A 57 -17.20 -7.59 29.43
CA SER A 57 -16.34 -8.79 29.45
C SER A 57 -14.87 -8.44 29.64
N ILE A 58 -14.34 -7.47 28.88
CA ILE A 58 -12.96 -6.99 29.03
C ILE A 58 -12.72 -6.51 30.45
N MET A 59 -13.54 -5.58 30.95
CA MET A 59 -13.31 -4.96 32.25
C MET A 59 -13.50 -5.91 33.42
N SER A 60 -14.37 -6.92 33.31
CA SER A 60 -14.53 -7.96 34.35
C SER A 60 -13.29 -8.84 34.52
N LYS A 61 -12.61 -9.13 33.43
CA LYS A 61 -11.41 -9.99 33.40
C LYS A 61 -10.11 -9.22 33.64
N THR A 62 -10.09 -7.90 33.40
CA THR A 62 -8.91 -7.04 33.52
C THR A 62 -8.26 -7.17 34.89
N VAL A 63 -6.94 -7.38 34.93
CA VAL A 63 -6.11 -7.38 36.13
C VAL A 63 -4.92 -6.42 35.96
N LYS A 64 -4.30 -5.99 37.08
CA LYS A 64 -3.20 -5.02 37.00
C LYS A 64 -2.00 -5.55 36.21
N THR A 65 -1.78 -6.84 36.20
CA THR A 65 -0.71 -7.51 35.47
C THR A 65 -0.87 -7.41 33.94
N ASP A 66 -2.07 -7.16 33.41
CA ASP A 66 -2.30 -6.98 31.98
C ASP A 66 -1.54 -5.76 31.43
N PHE A 67 -1.24 -4.81 32.29
CA PHE A 67 -0.53 -3.58 31.95
C PHE A 67 0.98 -3.65 32.25
N SER A 68 1.45 -4.78 32.84
CA SER A 68 2.79 -4.89 33.40
C SER A 68 3.74 -5.81 32.64
N GLN A 69 3.27 -6.53 31.62
CA GLN A 69 4.13 -7.38 30.81
C GLN A 69 3.68 -7.35 29.34
N PRO A 70 4.53 -6.93 28.41
CA PRO A 70 4.41 -7.42 27.06
C PRO A 70 4.74 -8.92 27.13
N THR A 71 3.78 -9.75 26.83
CA THR A 71 4.03 -11.17 26.64
C THR A 71 4.69 -11.35 25.29
N ASP A 72 5.70 -12.21 25.24
CA ASP A 72 6.39 -12.55 24.01
C ASP A 72 5.40 -13.06 22.93
N THR A 73 5.58 -12.63 21.71
CA THR A 73 4.99 -13.32 20.56
C THR A 73 5.88 -14.50 20.20
N ARG A 74 5.31 -15.71 20.21
CA ARG A 74 6.01 -16.95 19.91
C ARG A 74 5.59 -17.47 18.54
N ILE A 75 6.57 -17.85 17.74
CA ILE A 75 6.36 -18.35 16.38
C ILE A 75 6.88 -19.77 16.30
N TYR A 76 6.03 -20.68 15.86
CA TYR A 76 6.31 -22.11 15.79
C TYR A 76 6.31 -22.61 14.34
N ASP A 77 7.19 -23.56 14.03
CA ASP A 77 7.21 -24.25 12.74
C ASP A 77 6.09 -25.31 12.64
N SER A 78 6.03 -26.00 11.51
CA SER A 78 5.02 -27.03 11.22
C SER A 78 5.08 -28.24 12.18
N ALA A 79 6.23 -28.51 12.78
CA ALA A 79 6.43 -29.58 13.77
C ALA A 79 6.16 -29.12 15.21
N GLY A 80 5.80 -27.85 15.42
CA GLY A 80 5.63 -27.24 16.75
C GLY A 80 6.94 -26.80 17.41
N GLY A 81 8.04 -26.79 16.66
CA GLY A 81 9.32 -26.26 17.12
C GLY A 81 9.29 -24.72 17.18
N LEU A 82 9.83 -24.14 18.25
CA LEU A 82 9.92 -22.68 18.39
C LEU A 82 10.98 -22.12 17.43
N ILE A 83 10.58 -21.35 16.42
CA ILE A 83 11.47 -20.74 15.42
C ILE A 83 11.79 -19.26 15.70
N GLY A 84 11.08 -18.63 16.61
CA GLY A 84 11.37 -17.29 17.05
C GLY A 84 10.48 -16.84 18.20
N THR A 85 11.06 -15.95 19.00
CA THR A 85 10.36 -15.21 20.05
C THR A 85 10.58 -13.73 19.77
N ILE A 86 9.50 -13.02 19.56
CA ILE A 86 9.55 -11.56 19.38
C ILE A 86 9.14 -10.94 20.70
N ASN A 87 10.07 -10.21 21.28
CA ASN A 87 9.84 -9.50 22.53
C ASN A 87 10.25 -8.03 22.37
N SER A 88 9.80 -7.21 23.29
CA SER A 88 10.14 -5.79 23.36
C SER A 88 11.59 -5.54 23.84
N GLY A 89 12.43 -6.57 23.93
CA GLY A 89 13.81 -6.44 24.37
C GLY A 89 13.94 -6.13 25.86
N HIS A 90 14.27 -4.91 26.24
CA HIS A 90 14.54 -4.48 27.61
C HIS A 90 13.32 -3.87 28.33
N TYR A 91 12.10 -4.31 27.99
CA TYR A 91 10.91 -3.78 28.68
C TYR A 91 11.00 -3.92 30.20
N GLU A 92 10.83 -2.81 30.88
CA GLU A 92 10.74 -2.75 32.33
C GLU A 92 9.52 -1.92 32.74
N TYR A 93 8.63 -2.53 33.50
CA TYR A 93 7.49 -1.82 34.07
C TYR A 93 7.93 -0.89 35.16
N VAL A 94 7.59 0.39 35.02
CA VAL A 94 7.95 1.43 36.01
C VAL A 94 6.71 1.91 36.76
N PRO A 95 6.66 1.81 38.10
CA PRO A 95 5.56 2.37 38.85
C PRO A 95 5.52 3.89 38.68
N ILE A 96 4.36 4.51 38.91
CA ILE A 96 4.17 5.97 38.68
C ILE A 96 5.17 6.84 39.45
N SER A 97 5.64 6.37 40.63
CA SER A 97 6.68 7.02 41.41
C SER A 97 8.06 7.01 40.74
N GLY A 98 8.31 6.07 39.85
CA GLY A 98 9.53 5.98 39.04
C GLY A 98 9.43 6.71 37.68
N ILE A 99 8.34 7.43 37.42
CA ILE A 99 8.12 8.21 36.20
C ILE A 99 8.18 9.70 36.52
N SER A 100 9.01 10.44 35.78
CA SER A 100 9.18 11.87 36.00
C SER A 100 7.85 12.64 36.00
N LYS A 101 7.73 13.63 36.89
CA LYS A 101 6.55 14.48 36.90
C LYS A 101 6.41 15.29 35.62
N ASN A 102 7.51 15.57 34.93
CA ASN A 102 7.53 16.25 33.65
C ASN A 102 6.80 15.42 32.58
N LEU A 103 7.04 14.10 32.52
CA LEU A 103 6.38 13.24 31.56
C LEU A 103 4.89 13.03 31.85
N GLN A 104 4.55 12.82 33.16
CA GLN A 104 3.15 12.76 33.58
C GLN A 104 2.38 14.01 33.13
N ASN A 105 2.96 15.19 33.37
CA ASN A 105 2.38 16.47 32.99
C ASN A 105 2.35 16.68 31.48
N ALA A 106 3.37 16.24 30.75
CA ALA A 106 3.41 16.33 29.28
C ALA A 106 2.26 15.53 28.65
N TYR A 107 2.01 14.30 29.11
CA TYR A 107 0.86 13.50 28.64
C TYR A 107 -0.47 14.16 28.96
N ILE A 108 -0.67 14.64 30.18
CA ILE A 108 -1.92 15.31 30.57
C ILE A 108 -2.12 16.58 29.75
N ALA A 109 -1.06 17.37 29.53
CA ALA A 109 -1.15 18.59 28.71
C ALA A 109 -1.44 18.33 27.24
N GLN A 110 -0.88 17.27 26.70
CA GLN A 110 -1.00 16.92 25.29
C GLN A 110 -2.31 16.18 24.99
N GLU A 111 -2.62 15.14 25.76
CA GLU A 111 -3.66 14.17 25.45
C GLU A 111 -4.98 14.45 26.18
N ASP A 112 -4.93 14.85 27.45
CA ASP A 112 -6.13 14.94 28.28
C ASP A 112 -6.01 16.01 29.41
N ARG A 113 -6.14 17.28 29.03
CA ARG A 113 -6.00 18.44 29.97
C ARG A 113 -6.95 18.41 31.14
N ARG A 114 -7.98 17.59 31.09
CA ARG A 114 -9.00 17.47 32.11
C ARG A 114 -8.99 16.11 32.79
N PHE A 115 -7.95 15.33 32.64
CA PHE A 115 -7.80 13.97 33.12
C PHE A 115 -8.31 13.76 34.55
N TYR A 116 -7.90 14.61 35.45
CA TYR A 116 -8.34 14.55 36.86
C TYR A 116 -9.76 15.10 37.12
N LYS A 117 -10.50 15.54 36.10
CA LYS A 117 -11.82 16.21 36.22
C LYS A 117 -12.98 15.45 35.61
N HIS A 118 -12.74 14.33 35.00
CA HIS A 118 -13.77 13.47 34.38
C HIS A 118 -13.64 12.04 34.90
N HIS A 119 -14.65 11.21 34.61
CA HIS A 119 -14.68 9.78 34.95
C HIS A 119 -14.73 8.96 33.65
N GLY A 120 -13.58 8.67 33.08
CA GLY A 120 -13.38 7.89 31.84
C GLY A 120 -13.63 8.69 30.56
N ILE A 121 -14.62 9.56 30.51
CA ILE A 121 -15.02 10.33 29.33
C ILE A 121 -15.05 11.82 29.62
N ASP A 122 -14.36 12.62 28.80
CA ASP A 122 -14.46 14.09 28.86
C ASP A 122 -15.57 14.62 27.93
N TYR A 123 -16.81 14.62 28.38
CA TYR A 123 -17.94 15.14 27.61
C TYR A 123 -17.77 16.61 27.17
N LYS A 124 -17.09 17.45 27.99
CA LYS A 124 -16.83 18.85 27.62
C LYS A 124 -15.74 18.95 26.54
N GLY A 125 -14.73 18.08 26.60
CA GLY A 125 -13.72 17.94 25.56
C GLY A 125 -14.33 17.47 24.24
N LEU A 126 -15.19 16.46 24.30
CA LEU A 126 -15.90 15.91 23.15
C LEU A 126 -16.79 16.96 22.45
N MET A 127 -17.58 17.73 23.23
CA MET A 127 -18.39 18.82 22.68
C MET A 127 -17.53 19.91 22.03
N ARG A 128 -16.39 20.28 22.65
CA ARG A 128 -15.44 21.24 22.06
C ARG A 128 -14.87 20.72 20.75
N ALA A 129 -14.41 19.46 20.70
CA ALA A 129 -13.91 18.82 19.48
C ALA A 129 -14.96 18.82 18.37
N GLY A 130 -16.22 18.54 18.70
CA GLY A 130 -17.35 18.60 17.74
C GLY A 130 -17.58 20.01 17.19
N VAL A 131 -17.51 21.05 18.01
CA VAL A 131 -17.61 22.45 17.54
C VAL A 131 -16.46 22.83 16.63
N VAL A 132 -15.24 22.40 16.95
CA VAL A 132 -14.04 22.65 16.11
C VAL A 132 -14.15 21.90 14.78
N TYR A 133 -14.62 20.66 14.79
CA TYR A 133 -14.89 19.88 13.59
C TYR A 133 -15.85 20.59 12.62
N ILE A 134 -16.98 21.11 13.16
CA ILE A 134 -17.94 21.86 12.35
C ILE A 134 -17.32 23.16 11.81
N LYS A 135 -16.58 23.91 12.64
CA LYS A 135 -15.90 25.15 12.22
C LYS A 135 -14.84 24.91 11.14
N ASN A 136 -14.16 23.77 11.16
CA ASN A 136 -13.10 23.42 10.22
C ASN A 136 -13.62 22.58 9.04
N LYS A 137 -14.91 22.70 8.69
CA LYS A 137 -15.55 22.05 7.53
C LYS A 137 -15.26 20.54 7.44
N GLY A 138 -15.23 19.85 8.60
CA GLY A 138 -15.00 18.40 8.66
C GLY A 138 -13.54 17.96 8.87
N ALA A 139 -12.58 18.90 8.98
CA ALA A 139 -11.21 18.55 9.31
C ALA A 139 -11.04 18.29 10.82
N ILE A 140 -10.53 17.08 11.18
CA ILE A 140 -10.26 16.71 12.57
C ILE A 140 -8.92 17.32 12.98
N THR A 141 -8.95 18.43 13.70
CA THR A 141 -7.74 19.12 14.20
C THR A 141 -7.51 18.93 15.70
N GLN A 142 -8.46 18.35 16.43
CA GLN A 142 -8.33 18.03 17.85
C GLN A 142 -8.92 16.66 18.17
N GLY A 143 -8.14 15.82 18.88
CA GLY A 143 -8.61 14.55 19.44
C GLY A 143 -9.58 14.78 20.60
N GLY A 144 -10.61 13.95 20.72
CA GLY A 144 -11.57 13.96 21.83
C GLY A 144 -11.46 12.75 22.75
N SER A 145 -10.46 11.89 22.58
CA SER A 145 -10.26 10.67 23.39
C SER A 145 -9.51 11.02 24.68
N THR A 146 -9.89 10.39 25.79
CA THR A 146 -9.21 10.53 27.07
C THR A 146 -8.03 9.55 27.17
N ILE A 147 -7.10 9.79 28.11
CA ILE A 147 -6.01 8.86 28.45
C ILE A 147 -6.59 7.48 28.80
N THR A 148 -7.67 7.40 29.58
CA THR A 148 -8.35 6.15 29.94
C THR A 148 -8.82 5.38 28.73
N GLN A 149 -9.43 6.05 27.73
CA GLN A 149 -9.84 5.43 26.47
C GLN A 149 -8.64 4.93 25.67
N GLN A 150 -7.52 5.68 25.68
CA GLN A 150 -6.31 5.27 24.99
C GLN A 150 -5.65 4.03 25.63
N VAL A 151 -5.63 3.93 26.96
CA VAL A 151 -5.15 2.72 27.66
C VAL A 151 -5.96 1.50 27.23
N ILE A 152 -7.28 1.60 27.27
CA ILE A 152 -8.17 0.50 26.84
C ILE A 152 -7.90 0.12 25.39
N LYS A 153 -7.78 1.12 24.51
CA LYS A 153 -7.47 0.90 23.10
C LYS A 153 -6.12 0.18 22.93
N ASN A 154 -5.08 0.67 23.61
CA ASN A 154 -3.73 0.14 23.44
C ASN A 154 -3.56 -1.28 24.00
N THR A 155 -4.32 -1.63 25.05
CA THR A 155 -4.19 -2.91 25.75
C THR A 155 -5.15 -3.98 25.22
N TYR A 156 -6.41 -3.65 24.93
CA TYR A 156 -7.47 -4.62 24.67
C TYR A 156 -8.14 -4.51 23.31
N LEU A 157 -7.89 -3.42 22.55
CA LEU A 157 -8.59 -3.16 21.31
C LEU A 157 -7.60 -2.92 20.18
N THR A 158 -8.11 -2.92 18.95
CA THR A 158 -7.31 -2.67 17.75
C THR A 158 -7.05 -1.18 17.54
N GLN A 159 -6.05 -0.84 16.72
CA GLN A 159 -5.76 0.56 16.34
C GLN A 159 -6.75 1.10 15.29
N GLU A 160 -7.66 0.26 14.79
CA GLU A 160 -8.65 0.64 13.79
C GLU A 160 -9.54 1.80 14.22
N LYS A 161 -9.88 2.64 13.27
CA LYS A 161 -10.80 3.77 13.46
C LYS A 161 -12.26 3.34 13.20
N THR A 162 -12.71 2.22 13.79
CA THR A 162 -14.09 1.75 13.64
C THR A 162 -15.04 2.37 14.67
N PHE A 163 -16.32 2.48 14.29
CA PHE A 163 -17.38 2.97 15.19
C PHE A 163 -17.57 2.00 16.37
N GLN A 164 -17.54 0.69 16.11
CA GLN A 164 -17.68 -0.37 17.12
C GLN A 164 -16.57 -0.28 18.16
N ARG A 165 -15.29 -0.14 17.72
CA ARG A 165 -14.17 0.05 18.63
C ARG A 165 -14.36 1.28 19.51
N LYS A 166 -14.73 2.42 18.90
CA LYS A 166 -14.91 3.67 19.64
C LYS A 166 -16.05 3.59 20.64
N LEU A 167 -17.09 2.83 20.30
CA LEU A 167 -18.22 2.60 21.20
C LEU A 167 -17.83 1.65 22.36
N THR A 168 -17.00 0.62 22.10
CA THR A 168 -16.44 -0.24 23.16
C THR A 168 -15.57 0.56 24.12
N GLU A 169 -14.66 1.43 23.61
CA GLU A 169 -13.89 2.36 24.48
C GLU A 169 -14.79 3.24 25.35
N PHE A 170 -15.89 3.75 24.77
CA PHE A 170 -16.83 4.61 25.47
C PHE A 170 -17.51 3.88 26.64
N PHE A 171 -17.88 2.62 26.49
CA PHE A 171 -18.46 1.81 27.56
C PHE A 171 -17.45 1.32 28.59
N ALA A 172 -16.23 1.00 28.15
CA ALA A 172 -15.18 0.46 29.03
C ALA A 172 -14.51 1.53 29.89
N ALA A 173 -14.34 2.78 29.39
CA ALA A 173 -13.58 3.82 30.09
C ALA A 173 -14.15 4.22 31.48
N PRO A 174 -15.46 4.41 31.69
CA PRO A 174 -15.99 4.65 33.02
C PRO A 174 -15.75 3.48 33.96
N ARG A 175 -15.90 2.24 33.51
CA ARG A 175 -15.69 1.03 34.32
C ARG A 175 -14.22 0.84 34.72
N MET A 176 -13.30 1.23 33.84
CA MET A 176 -11.89 1.24 34.19
C MET A 176 -11.59 2.22 35.34
N GLU A 177 -12.22 3.40 35.36
CA GLU A 177 -12.06 4.38 36.43
C GLU A 177 -12.84 4.03 37.72
N GLU A 178 -13.81 3.10 37.63
CA GLU A 178 -14.39 2.50 38.83
C GLU A 178 -13.43 1.48 39.49
N LYS A 179 -12.58 0.83 38.68
CA LYS A 179 -11.68 -0.24 39.12
C LYS A 179 -10.29 0.26 39.53
N TYR A 180 -9.76 1.27 38.83
CA TYR A 180 -8.41 1.79 38.96
C TYR A 180 -8.38 3.30 39.25
N SER A 181 -7.43 3.73 40.04
CA SER A 181 -7.24 5.15 40.30
C SER A 181 -6.68 5.90 39.07
N LYS A 182 -6.83 7.21 39.02
CA LYS A 182 -6.21 8.05 37.98
C LYS A 182 -4.69 7.88 37.92
N SER A 183 -4.05 7.62 39.04
CA SER A 183 -2.61 7.35 39.14
C SER A 183 -2.26 6.02 38.49
N ASP A 184 -3.05 4.95 38.75
CA ASP A 184 -2.85 3.65 38.12
C ASP A 184 -3.06 3.74 36.59
N ILE A 185 -4.10 4.44 36.17
CA ILE A 185 -4.38 4.61 34.71
C ILE A 185 -3.25 5.38 34.01
N LEU A 186 -2.69 6.40 34.63
CA LEU A 186 -1.55 7.12 34.05
C LEU A 186 -0.28 6.27 34.06
N GLU A 187 -0.07 5.45 35.10
CA GLU A 187 0.99 4.44 35.14
C GLU A 187 0.88 3.46 34.01
N PHE A 188 -0.32 2.88 33.78
CA PHE A 188 -0.60 1.96 32.67
C PHE A 188 -0.35 2.62 31.32
N TYR A 189 -0.82 3.86 31.15
CA TYR A 189 -0.61 4.63 29.92
C TYR A 189 0.87 4.78 29.59
N CYS A 190 1.70 5.15 30.56
CA CYS A 190 3.14 5.32 30.37
C CYS A 190 3.85 4.00 30.00
N ASN A 191 3.39 2.88 30.55
CA ASN A 191 4.02 1.58 30.35
C ASN A 191 3.50 0.84 29.10
N THR A 192 2.33 1.19 28.56
CA THR A 192 1.74 0.50 27.41
C THR A 192 1.91 1.25 26.07
N ASN A 193 2.52 2.43 26.06
CA ASN A 193 2.73 3.18 24.83
C ASN A 193 3.93 2.66 24.04
N PHE A 194 3.80 2.73 22.72
CA PHE A 194 4.87 2.52 21.76
C PHE A 194 5.54 3.85 21.38
N PHE A 195 6.87 3.84 21.23
CA PHE A 195 7.70 5.03 21.01
C PHE A 195 8.56 4.97 19.75
N ALA A 196 8.16 4.22 18.73
CA ALA A 196 9.00 3.89 17.57
C ALA A 196 10.25 3.07 17.95
N ASN A 197 11.07 2.72 16.96
CA ASN A 197 12.35 2.01 17.15
C ASN A 197 12.26 0.81 18.12
N ARG A 198 11.15 0.06 18.08
CA ARG A 198 10.86 -1.09 18.95
C ARG A 198 10.86 -0.79 20.45
N CYS A 199 10.79 0.49 20.84
CA CYS A 199 10.74 0.88 22.24
C CYS A 199 9.31 0.83 22.78
N TYR A 200 9.05 -0.05 23.74
CA TYR A 200 7.79 -0.17 24.46
C TYR A 200 7.93 0.22 25.93
N GLY A 201 7.00 1.05 26.38
CA GLY A 201 7.04 1.60 27.72
C GLY A 201 8.07 2.72 27.90
N VAL A 202 7.82 3.53 28.91
CA VAL A 202 8.62 4.73 29.16
C VAL A 202 10.05 4.42 29.62
N SER A 203 10.28 3.28 30.29
CA SER A 203 11.63 2.88 30.74
C SER A 203 12.55 2.67 29.56
N GLU A 204 12.13 1.82 28.62
CA GLU A 204 12.86 1.53 27.40
C GLU A 204 13.10 2.78 26.55
N ALA A 205 12.03 3.56 26.31
CA ALA A 205 12.14 4.78 25.52
C ALA A 205 13.08 5.82 26.15
N SER A 206 13.08 5.94 27.47
CA SER A 206 13.97 6.87 28.19
C SER A 206 15.44 6.49 28.06
N ARG A 207 15.74 5.20 28.17
CA ARG A 207 17.10 4.67 28.00
C ARG A 207 17.55 4.78 26.55
N TYR A 208 16.73 4.35 25.61
CA TYR A 208 17.07 4.36 24.18
C TYR A 208 17.33 5.78 23.65
N TYR A 209 16.40 6.71 23.92
CA TYR A 209 16.49 8.04 23.34
C TYR A 209 17.43 8.97 24.12
N PHE A 210 17.55 8.79 25.45
CA PHE A 210 18.22 9.79 26.31
C PHE A 210 19.29 9.23 27.27
N ASP A 211 19.50 7.91 27.29
CA ASP A 211 20.40 7.24 28.25
C ASP A 211 20.07 7.61 29.70
N LYS A 212 18.76 7.61 30.05
CA LYS A 212 18.27 8.03 31.36
C LYS A 212 17.19 7.10 31.88
N GLU A 213 17.08 7.05 33.21
CA GLU A 213 15.92 6.47 33.86
C GLU A 213 14.69 7.36 33.66
N ALA A 214 13.49 6.75 33.57
CA ALA A 214 12.24 7.45 33.32
C ALA A 214 11.92 8.55 34.36
N LYS A 215 12.45 8.45 35.61
CA LYS A 215 12.29 9.42 36.68
C LYS A 215 13.11 10.69 36.46
N ASP A 216 14.20 10.62 35.69
CA ASP A 216 15.20 11.68 35.54
C ASP A 216 15.00 12.51 34.25
N LEU A 217 13.89 12.29 33.52
CA LEU A 217 13.57 13.03 32.30
C LEU A 217 13.34 14.52 32.60
N THR A 218 14.06 15.36 31.89
CA THR A 218 13.87 16.82 31.85
C THR A 218 12.58 17.19 31.12
N VAL A 219 12.21 18.47 31.13
CA VAL A 219 10.97 18.96 30.44
C VAL A 219 10.99 18.67 28.94
N TRP A 220 12.11 18.93 28.26
CA TRP A 220 12.19 18.75 26.81
C TRP A 220 12.26 17.26 26.39
N GLU A 221 12.90 16.41 27.17
CA GLU A 221 12.94 14.95 26.96
C GLU A 221 11.55 14.34 27.16
N ALA A 222 10.90 14.70 28.26
CA ALA A 222 9.53 14.30 28.56
C ALA A 222 8.54 14.74 27.48
N ALA A 223 8.67 15.99 26.99
CA ALA A 223 7.86 16.50 25.90
C ALA A 223 8.13 15.78 24.56
N THR A 224 9.37 15.35 24.33
CA THR A 224 9.74 14.55 23.16
C THR A 224 9.03 13.21 23.20
N LEU A 225 9.14 12.44 24.30
CA LEU A 225 8.46 11.14 24.42
C LEU A 225 6.93 11.28 24.29
N ALA A 226 6.34 12.30 24.94
CA ALA A 226 4.90 12.54 24.79
C ALA A 226 4.51 12.94 23.36
N GLY A 227 5.44 13.47 22.58
CA GLY A 227 5.26 13.76 21.16
C GLY A 227 5.29 12.50 20.31
N ILE A 228 6.25 11.61 20.55
CA ILE A 228 6.43 10.35 19.80
C ILE A 228 5.20 9.46 19.97
N SER A 229 4.73 9.24 21.19
CA SER A 229 3.58 8.35 21.47
C SER A 229 2.28 8.73 20.75
N ASN A 230 2.16 9.98 20.31
CA ASN A 230 0.99 10.47 19.56
C ASN A 230 0.92 9.93 18.12
N ASN A 231 2.06 9.81 17.44
CA ASN A 231 2.22 9.15 16.15
C ASN A 231 3.71 8.75 16.00
N PRO A 232 4.06 7.52 16.42
CA PRO A 232 5.46 7.09 16.50
C PRO A 232 6.21 7.18 15.17
N SER A 233 5.65 6.70 14.07
CA SER A 233 6.28 6.74 12.75
C SER A 233 6.54 8.16 12.23
N LYS A 234 5.66 9.12 12.57
CA LYS A 234 5.77 10.51 12.10
C LYS A 234 6.72 11.36 12.97
N TYR A 235 6.75 11.08 14.27
CA TYR A 235 7.46 11.89 15.24
C TYR A 235 8.67 11.21 15.84
N ASP A 236 9.18 10.16 15.18
CA ASP A 236 10.44 9.52 15.52
C ASP A 236 11.60 10.52 15.39
N PRO A 237 12.34 10.80 16.48
CA PRO A 237 13.44 11.77 16.45
C PRO A 237 14.67 11.25 15.72
N VAL A 238 14.77 9.95 15.46
CA VAL A 238 15.87 9.34 14.67
C VAL A 238 15.59 9.51 13.18
N ALA A 239 14.40 9.12 12.72
CA ALA A 239 14.01 9.19 11.32
C ALA A 239 13.59 10.61 10.88
N HIS A 240 12.92 11.37 11.78
CA HIS A 240 12.30 12.66 11.45
C HIS A 240 12.59 13.77 12.47
N PRO A 241 13.88 14.13 12.72
CA PRO A 241 14.29 15.01 13.80
C PRO A 241 13.60 16.38 13.79
N GLU A 242 13.43 17.00 12.63
CA GLU A 242 12.80 18.32 12.51
C GLU A 242 11.28 18.27 12.83
N THR A 243 10.62 17.21 12.40
CA THR A 243 9.19 17.02 12.66
C THR A 243 8.95 16.69 14.14
N SER A 244 9.82 15.86 14.71
CA SER A 244 9.83 15.51 16.13
C SER A 244 10.08 16.75 17.01
N LYS A 245 11.06 17.61 16.65
CA LYS A 245 11.33 18.87 17.33
C LYS A 245 10.12 19.79 17.33
N LYS A 246 9.46 19.97 16.20
CA LYS A 246 8.23 20.79 16.10
C LYS A 246 7.13 20.25 17.01
N LYS A 247 6.96 18.92 17.06
CA LYS A 247 5.98 18.28 17.93
C LYS A 247 6.32 18.43 19.41
N ARG A 248 7.58 18.24 19.78
CA ARG A 248 8.11 18.49 21.13
C ARG A 248 7.77 19.90 21.57
N ASP A 249 8.10 20.90 20.76
CA ASP A 249 7.90 22.31 21.07
C ASP A 249 6.40 22.63 21.27
N GLN A 250 5.51 21.99 20.51
CA GLN A 250 4.06 22.06 20.71
C GLN A 250 3.60 21.45 22.05
N VAL A 251 4.20 20.32 22.47
CA VAL A 251 3.91 19.71 23.78
C VAL A 251 4.35 20.64 24.90
N ILE A 252 5.54 21.25 24.80
CA ILE A 252 6.06 22.22 25.76
C ILE A 252 5.09 23.44 25.88
N ASP A 253 4.58 23.96 24.76
CA ASP A 253 3.57 25.03 24.78
C ASP A 253 2.28 24.60 25.50
N ASN A 254 1.85 23.36 25.29
CA ASN A 254 0.70 22.80 25.98
C ASN A 254 0.92 22.67 27.49
N MET A 255 2.14 22.29 27.92
CA MET A 255 2.51 22.20 29.32
C MET A 255 2.46 23.61 30.01
N ALA A 256 2.99 24.62 29.32
CA ALA A 256 2.92 26.01 29.81
C ALA A 256 1.46 26.51 29.85
N LEU A 257 0.67 26.25 28.82
CA LEU A 257 -0.76 26.60 28.78
C LEU A 257 -1.55 25.95 29.94
N CYS A 258 -1.16 24.72 30.33
CA CYS A 258 -1.74 24.01 31.47
C CYS A 258 -1.15 24.47 32.83
N LYS A 259 -0.20 25.38 32.85
CA LYS A 259 0.53 25.86 34.02
C LYS A 259 1.30 24.75 34.78
N PHE A 260 1.78 23.74 34.04
CA PHE A 260 2.62 22.70 34.59
C PHE A 260 4.10 23.10 34.62
N ILE A 261 4.46 24.06 33.78
CA ILE A 261 5.78 24.72 33.73
C ILE A 261 5.59 26.26 33.65
N THR A 262 6.60 27.01 34.04
CA THR A 262 6.67 28.47 33.89
C THR A 262 7.03 28.85 32.45
N GLU A 263 6.86 30.12 32.06
CA GLU A 263 7.31 30.63 30.76
C GLU A 263 8.84 30.52 30.60
N GLU A 264 9.60 30.73 31.67
CA GLU A 264 11.06 30.59 31.70
C GLU A 264 11.48 29.13 31.43
N GLU A 265 10.84 28.17 32.11
CA GLU A 265 11.08 26.72 31.85
C GLU A 265 10.71 26.32 30.43
N LYS A 266 9.63 26.87 29.87
CA LYS A 266 9.22 26.69 28.49
C LYS A 266 10.31 27.15 27.52
N ASP A 267 10.78 28.36 27.66
CA ASP A 267 11.78 28.96 26.77
C ASP A 267 13.11 28.20 26.87
N ASN A 268 13.53 27.85 28.07
CA ASN A 268 14.72 27.02 28.32
C ASN A 268 14.60 25.63 27.70
N ALA A 269 13.44 24.96 27.80
CA ALA A 269 13.21 23.64 27.23
C ALA A 269 13.19 23.66 25.69
N LYS A 270 12.58 24.69 25.09
CA LYS A 270 12.59 24.85 23.62
C LYS A 270 13.97 25.18 23.04
N ALA A 271 14.81 25.88 23.80
CA ALA A 271 16.19 26.20 23.40
C ALA A 271 17.09 24.95 23.33
N GLN A 272 16.73 23.84 24.01
CA GLN A 272 17.54 22.62 23.98
C GLN A 272 17.54 21.99 22.59
N PRO A 273 18.71 21.56 22.07
CA PRO A 273 18.77 20.77 20.84
C PRO A 273 18.05 19.44 21.06
N LEU A 274 17.48 18.88 19.98
CA LEU A 274 16.95 17.52 20.01
C LEU A 274 18.11 16.55 19.74
N THR A 275 18.67 15.99 20.81
CA THR A 275 19.74 15.00 20.74
C THR A 275 19.24 13.65 21.23
N VAL A 276 19.57 12.58 20.50
CA VAL A 276 19.20 11.20 20.82
C VAL A 276 20.46 10.37 21.06
N ALA A 277 20.46 9.62 22.13
CA ALA A 277 21.62 8.79 22.51
C ALA A 277 21.77 7.56 21.60
N LYS A 278 20.66 6.88 21.25
CA LYS A 278 20.61 5.65 20.44
C LYS A 278 21.70 4.62 20.84
N ILE A 279 21.62 4.11 22.08
CA ILE A 279 22.72 3.32 22.67
C ILE A 279 22.76 1.88 22.16
N TYR A 280 21.60 1.31 21.77
CA TYR A 280 21.48 -0.08 21.31
C TYR A 280 20.30 -0.23 20.34
N GLU A 281 20.31 -1.33 19.57
CA GLU A 281 19.16 -1.71 18.74
C GLU A 281 18.16 -2.48 19.64
N PRO A 282 16.97 -1.92 19.92
CA PRO A 282 16.00 -2.56 20.80
C PRO A 282 15.30 -3.73 20.11
N GLY A 283 14.92 -4.72 20.91
CA GLY A 283 14.11 -5.86 20.47
C GLY A 283 14.91 -7.01 19.84
N THR A 284 14.20 -8.08 19.52
CA THR A 284 14.78 -9.30 18.93
C THR A 284 14.99 -9.12 17.43
N LYS A 285 16.17 -9.51 16.95
CA LYS A 285 16.47 -9.53 15.51
C LYS A 285 15.58 -10.57 14.82
N GLU A 286 14.83 -10.14 13.79
CA GLU A 286 14.00 -11.03 12.98
C GLU A 286 14.86 -11.80 11.96
N ASN A 287 14.46 -13.02 11.67
CA ASN A 287 15.01 -13.81 10.57
C ASN A 287 13.98 -13.92 9.43
N TYR A 288 14.32 -14.59 8.33
CA TYR A 288 13.44 -14.71 7.17
C TYR A 288 12.12 -15.42 7.48
N LEU A 289 12.13 -16.41 8.38
CA LEU A 289 10.91 -17.13 8.79
C LEU A 289 10.01 -16.25 9.64
N THR A 290 10.59 -15.63 10.68
CA THR A 290 9.82 -14.82 11.63
C THR A 290 9.27 -13.54 11.00
N SER A 291 10.05 -12.86 10.15
CA SER A 291 9.59 -11.68 9.43
C SER A 291 8.43 -11.99 8.48
N TYR A 292 8.47 -13.13 7.80
CA TYR A 292 7.37 -13.56 6.94
C TYR A 292 6.12 -14.00 7.75
N ALA A 293 6.31 -14.71 8.85
CA ALA A 293 5.22 -15.09 9.73
C ALA A 293 4.49 -13.86 10.31
N ILE A 294 5.25 -12.85 10.75
CA ILE A 294 4.68 -11.57 11.23
C ILE A 294 3.92 -10.86 10.11
N HIS A 295 4.49 -10.82 8.88
CA HIS A 295 3.81 -10.25 7.73
C HIS A 295 2.47 -10.93 7.45
N CYS A 296 2.46 -12.26 7.38
CA CYS A 296 1.23 -13.02 7.12
C CYS A 296 0.21 -12.87 8.25
N ALA A 297 0.64 -12.91 9.51
CA ALA A 297 -0.24 -12.71 10.66
C ALA A 297 -0.85 -11.29 10.67
N ALA A 298 -0.07 -10.26 10.31
CA ALA A 298 -0.58 -8.90 10.15
C ALA A 298 -1.66 -8.81 9.06
N MET A 299 -1.45 -9.50 7.92
CA MET A 299 -2.44 -9.58 6.84
C MET A 299 -3.74 -10.26 7.30
N GLU A 300 -3.66 -11.35 8.08
CA GLU A 300 -4.86 -11.99 8.63
C GLU A 300 -5.59 -11.10 9.64
N LEU A 301 -4.87 -10.36 10.49
CA LEU A 301 -5.48 -9.37 11.37
C LEU A 301 -6.18 -8.25 10.58
N MET A 302 -5.57 -7.75 9.50
CA MET A 302 -6.20 -6.76 8.62
C MET A 302 -7.49 -7.29 8.01
N LYS A 303 -7.50 -8.56 7.59
CA LYS A 303 -8.65 -9.24 6.99
C LYS A 303 -9.80 -9.40 7.99
N ASN A 304 -9.49 -9.81 9.22
CA ASN A 304 -10.45 -9.92 10.32
C ASN A 304 -11.08 -8.57 10.68
N ASP A 305 -10.34 -7.50 10.49
CA ASP A 305 -10.81 -6.12 10.69
C ASP A 305 -11.65 -5.61 9.49
N GLY A 306 -11.84 -6.44 8.46
CA GLY A 306 -12.67 -6.11 7.29
C GLY A 306 -11.92 -5.36 6.20
N PHE A 307 -10.57 -5.30 6.24
CA PHE A 307 -9.81 -4.69 5.16
C PHE A 307 -9.90 -5.53 3.89
N ALA A 308 -10.42 -4.90 2.81
CA ALA A 308 -10.54 -5.54 1.51
C ALA A 308 -9.25 -5.35 0.70
N PHE A 309 -8.49 -6.45 0.50
CA PHE A 309 -7.29 -6.41 -0.34
C PHE A 309 -7.67 -6.20 -1.80
N GLN A 310 -6.99 -5.26 -2.45
CA GLN A 310 -7.19 -4.92 -3.85
C GLN A 310 -5.87 -5.06 -4.61
N TYR A 311 -5.90 -5.71 -5.78
CA TYR A 311 -4.72 -6.02 -6.57
C TYR A 311 -4.72 -5.39 -7.96
N VAL A 312 -5.86 -4.88 -8.44
CA VAL A 312 -5.98 -4.18 -9.72
C VAL A 312 -6.54 -2.78 -9.48
N PHE A 313 -5.92 -1.78 -10.10
CA PHE A 313 -6.27 -0.37 -9.93
C PHE A 313 -6.54 0.27 -11.29
N HIS A 314 -7.58 1.09 -11.38
CA HIS A 314 -7.97 1.75 -12.62
C HIS A 314 -7.35 3.13 -12.81
N ASN A 315 -6.99 3.81 -11.71
CA ASN A 315 -6.41 5.15 -11.75
C ASN A 315 -5.51 5.41 -10.54
N GLN A 316 -4.75 6.50 -10.61
CA GLN A 316 -3.81 6.91 -9.57
C GLN A 316 -4.49 7.17 -8.22
N ALA A 317 -5.62 7.87 -8.22
CA ALA A 317 -6.28 8.24 -6.96
C ALA A 317 -6.72 7.01 -6.14
N SER A 318 -7.28 5.98 -6.81
CA SER A 318 -7.64 4.72 -6.14
C SER A 318 -6.41 3.95 -5.65
N TYR A 319 -5.32 3.96 -6.42
CA TYR A 319 -4.06 3.32 -6.05
C TYR A 319 -3.42 4.00 -4.83
N ASP A 320 -3.30 5.33 -4.84
CA ASP A 320 -2.68 6.10 -3.76
C ASP A 320 -3.49 5.99 -2.47
N SER A 321 -4.82 6.11 -2.55
CA SER A 321 -5.72 5.96 -1.40
C SER A 321 -5.64 4.56 -0.77
N TYR A 322 -5.61 3.52 -1.60
CA TYR A 322 -5.44 2.15 -1.12
C TYR A 322 -4.08 1.96 -0.45
N LYS A 323 -3.01 2.44 -1.07
CA LYS A 323 -1.63 2.31 -0.56
C LYS A 323 -1.47 2.99 0.80
N GLU A 324 -2.03 4.19 0.98
CA GLU A 324 -2.00 4.91 2.26
C GLU A 324 -2.75 4.12 3.36
N GLN A 325 -3.97 3.66 3.08
CA GLN A 325 -4.77 2.86 4.01
C GLN A 325 -4.10 1.53 4.36
N TYR A 326 -3.55 0.84 3.36
CA TYR A 326 -2.81 -0.40 3.55
C TYR A 326 -1.61 -0.19 4.47
N GLN A 327 -0.78 0.83 4.21
CA GLN A 327 0.43 1.10 5.00
C GLN A 327 0.09 1.45 6.46
N GLU A 328 -0.90 2.34 6.69
CA GLU A 328 -1.31 2.71 8.04
C GLU A 328 -1.78 1.48 8.83
N LEU A 329 -2.64 0.67 8.22
CA LEU A 329 -3.21 -0.50 8.91
C LEU A 329 -2.20 -1.62 9.07
N TYR A 330 -1.41 -1.91 8.04
CA TYR A 330 -0.36 -2.93 8.08
C TYR A 330 0.66 -2.63 9.17
N GLN A 331 1.13 -1.39 9.27
CA GLN A 331 2.07 -0.99 10.31
C GLN A 331 1.45 -1.19 11.70
N ALA A 332 0.21 -0.74 11.90
CA ALA A 332 -0.49 -0.91 13.17
C ALA A 332 -0.63 -2.39 13.58
N LYS A 333 -0.93 -3.30 12.61
CA LYS A 333 -1.06 -4.74 12.89
C LYS A 333 0.29 -5.42 13.12
N SER A 334 1.31 -5.04 12.34
CA SER A 334 2.68 -5.53 12.56
C SER A 334 3.22 -5.13 13.93
N ASP A 335 2.99 -3.89 14.34
CA ASP A 335 3.38 -3.40 15.66
C ASP A 335 2.60 -4.11 16.76
N MET A 336 1.30 -4.37 16.56
CA MET A 336 0.48 -5.13 17.51
C MET A 336 1.05 -6.53 17.77
N ILE A 337 1.47 -7.23 16.71
CA ILE A 337 2.09 -8.57 16.83
C ILE A 337 3.45 -8.47 17.55
N ARG A 338 4.27 -7.47 17.21
CA ARG A 338 5.58 -7.25 17.83
C ARG A 338 5.49 -6.81 19.29
N ASN A 339 4.36 -6.21 19.68
CA ASN A 339 4.08 -5.85 21.07
C ASN A 339 3.87 -7.06 21.98
N GLY A 340 3.71 -8.23 21.37
CA GLY A 340 3.63 -9.48 22.10
C GLY A 340 2.21 -9.99 22.37
N GLY A 341 2.13 -11.17 22.99
CA GLY A 341 0.88 -11.81 23.34
C GLY A 341 0.26 -12.66 22.25
N PHE A 342 1.02 -13.02 21.20
CA PHE A 342 0.55 -13.90 20.14
C PHE A 342 1.28 -15.24 20.15
N GLU A 343 0.54 -16.29 19.83
CA GLU A 343 1.07 -17.59 19.43
C GLU A 343 0.74 -17.79 17.95
N ILE A 344 1.79 -17.92 17.14
CA ILE A 344 1.70 -18.04 15.68
C ILE A 344 2.22 -19.42 15.30
N HIS A 345 1.33 -20.31 14.90
CA HIS A 345 1.70 -21.61 14.36
C HIS A 345 1.76 -21.51 12.84
N THR A 346 2.88 -21.94 12.27
CA THR A 346 3.14 -21.82 10.84
C THR A 346 3.29 -23.18 10.16
N SER A 347 3.14 -23.18 8.85
CA SER A 347 3.46 -24.30 7.96
C SER A 347 4.94 -24.35 7.57
N LEU A 348 5.75 -23.43 8.07
CA LEU A 348 7.17 -23.35 7.73
C LEU A 348 7.91 -24.59 8.24
N GLU A 349 8.73 -25.19 7.39
CA GLU A 349 9.49 -26.40 7.70
C GLU A 349 10.97 -26.07 7.82
N THR A 350 11.49 -26.15 9.03
CA THR A 350 12.90 -25.80 9.33
C THR A 350 13.91 -26.56 8.46
N ASN A 351 13.64 -27.85 8.16
CA ASN A 351 14.54 -28.66 7.32
C ASN A 351 14.54 -28.18 5.86
N ILE A 352 13.33 -27.94 5.29
CA ILE A 352 13.19 -27.43 3.91
C ILE A 352 13.81 -26.02 3.81
N GLN A 353 13.59 -25.19 4.83
CA GLN A 353 14.21 -23.86 4.92
C GLN A 353 15.73 -23.91 4.88
N ASN A 354 16.33 -24.78 5.71
CA ASN A 354 17.79 -24.92 5.77
C ASN A 354 18.37 -25.44 4.45
N THR A 355 17.71 -26.39 3.81
CA THR A 355 18.08 -26.91 2.50
C THR A 355 18.04 -25.79 1.46
N LEU A 356 16.98 -24.97 1.44
CA LEU A 356 16.86 -23.86 0.51
C LEU A 356 17.93 -22.79 0.72
N GLN A 357 18.18 -22.40 1.97
CA GLN A 357 19.23 -21.44 2.32
C GLN A 357 20.60 -21.96 1.91
N GLY A 358 20.92 -23.18 2.29
CA GLY A 358 22.21 -23.81 1.96
C GLY A 358 22.43 -23.92 0.46
N THR A 359 21.39 -24.24 -0.32
CA THR A 359 21.48 -24.34 -1.79
C THR A 359 21.77 -22.97 -2.42
N ILE A 360 21.10 -21.91 -1.95
CA ILE A 360 21.35 -20.53 -2.42
C ILE A 360 22.79 -20.11 -2.12
N ASP A 361 23.23 -20.28 -0.88
CA ASP A 361 24.56 -19.87 -0.43
C ASP A 361 25.67 -20.64 -1.17
N GLU A 362 25.51 -21.95 -1.34
CA GLU A 362 26.48 -22.79 -2.05
C GLU A 362 26.57 -22.39 -3.54
N ARG A 363 25.42 -22.19 -4.22
CA ARG A 363 25.39 -21.83 -5.64
C ARG A 363 25.93 -20.44 -5.92
N LEU A 364 25.76 -19.50 -4.98
CA LEU A 364 26.23 -18.13 -5.12
C LEU A 364 27.58 -17.86 -4.45
N LYS A 365 28.24 -18.85 -3.85
CA LYS A 365 29.53 -18.68 -3.11
C LYS A 365 30.66 -18.06 -3.93
N GLY A 366 30.59 -18.18 -5.26
CA GLY A 366 31.60 -17.59 -6.17
C GLY A 366 31.53 -16.06 -6.23
N PHE A 367 30.39 -15.45 -5.88
CA PHE A 367 30.21 -13.99 -5.84
C PHE A 367 30.53 -13.49 -4.42
N LYS A 368 31.66 -12.86 -4.25
CA LYS A 368 32.23 -12.49 -2.94
C LYS A 368 32.11 -11.00 -2.64
N ASP A 369 31.67 -10.20 -3.60
CA ASP A 369 31.55 -8.76 -3.42
C ASP A 369 30.55 -8.45 -2.30
N LEU A 370 30.93 -7.53 -1.42
CA LEU A 370 30.12 -7.06 -0.30
C LEU A 370 29.67 -5.62 -0.55
N GLN A 371 28.54 -5.27 0.03
CA GLN A 371 28.05 -3.90 0.17
C GLN A 371 28.78 -3.22 1.34
N GLU A 372 28.64 -1.91 1.49
CA GLU A 372 29.22 -1.13 2.59
C GLU A 372 28.80 -1.62 3.99
N ASN A 373 27.62 -2.19 4.10
CA ASN A 373 27.07 -2.79 5.33
C ASN A 373 27.60 -4.21 5.63
N GLY A 374 28.56 -4.71 4.84
CA GLY A 374 29.15 -6.04 5.01
C GLY A 374 28.32 -7.21 4.45
N LYS A 375 27.14 -6.96 3.91
CA LYS A 375 26.28 -7.99 3.29
C LYS A 375 26.73 -8.30 1.86
N PHE A 376 26.42 -9.48 1.35
CA PHE A 376 26.72 -9.83 -0.04
C PHE A 376 26.01 -8.87 -1.02
N ALA A 377 26.73 -8.41 -2.02
CA ALA A 377 26.17 -7.50 -3.02
C ALA A 377 25.20 -8.22 -3.96
N LEU A 378 25.58 -9.41 -4.48
CA LEU A 378 24.67 -10.26 -5.26
C LEU A 378 23.83 -11.09 -4.30
N GLN A 379 22.51 -11.03 -4.47
CA GLN A 379 21.54 -11.69 -3.64
C GLN A 379 20.79 -12.80 -4.39
N GLY A 380 20.20 -13.72 -3.62
CA GLY A 380 19.27 -14.74 -4.11
C GLY A 380 18.11 -14.88 -3.12
N ALA A 381 16.89 -14.93 -3.64
CA ALA A 381 15.71 -15.16 -2.82
C ALA A 381 14.85 -16.26 -3.44
N ALA A 382 14.19 -17.05 -2.60
CA ALA A 382 13.33 -18.13 -3.06
C ALA A 382 12.17 -18.39 -2.09
N VAL A 383 11.06 -18.90 -2.65
CA VAL A 383 9.86 -19.30 -1.90
C VAL A 383 9.43 -20.67 -2.38
N CYS A 384 9.17 -21.58 -1.44
CA CYS A 384 8.66 -22.94 -1.69
C CYS A 384 7.26 -23.11 -1.12
N ILE A 385 6.36 -23.68 -1.93
CA ILE A 385 4.97 -23.97 -1.59
C ILE A 385 4.74 -25.48 -1.67
N ASP A 386 4.08 -26.03 -0.68
CA ASP A 386 3.49 -27.37 -0.74
C ASP A 386 2.20 -27.31 -1.59
N ASN A 387 2.18 -28.01 -2.70
CA ASN A 387 1.06 -27.96 -3.65
C ASN A 387 -0.21 -28.65 -3.14
N GLN A 388 -0.09 -29.55 -2.17
CA GLN A 388 -1.25 -30.24 -1.61
C GLN A 388 -2.04 -29.32 -0.67
N THR A 389 -1.34 -28.53 0.12
CA THR A 389 -1.93 -27.64 1.14
C THR A 389 -2.02 -26.18 0.69
N GLY A 390 -1.24 -25.79 -0.32
CA GLY A 390 -1.10 -24.42 -0.77
C GLY A 390 -0.35 -23.49 0.19
N TYR A 391 0.18 -24.01 1.30
CA TYR A 391 0.96 -23.25 2.26
C TYR A 391 2.39 -23.01 1.77
N VAL A 392 2.96 -21.86 2.17
CA VAL A 392 4.39 -21.61 2.06
C VAL A 392 5.12 -22.41 3.14
N VAL A 393 6.03 -23.29 2.73
CA VAL A 393 6.80 -24.16 3.63
C VAL A 393 8.24 -23.67 3.86
N ALA A 394 8.78 -22.87 2.95
CA ALA A 394 10.07 -22.20 3.11
C ALA A 394 10.13 -20.87 2.37
N ILE A 395 10.88 -19.91 2.93
CA ILE A 395 11.13 -18.61 2.34
C ILE A 395 12.53 -18.10 2.71
N VAL A 396 13.36 -17.90 1.72
CA VAL A 396 14.70 -17.32 1.87
C VAL A 396 14.72 -15.94 1.22
N GLY A 397 15.06 -14.93 2.02
CA GLY A 397 15.06 -13.54 1.60
C GLY A 397 16.40 -13.01 1.11
N GLY A 398 17.50 -13.78 1.22
CA GLY A 398 18.83 -13.34 0.85
C GLY A 398 19.91 -14.39 1.11
N ARG A 399 21.16 -14.03 0.83
CA ARG A 399 22.34 -14.85 1.13
C ARG A 399 22.73 -14.66 2.58
N GLY A 400 23.04 -15.79 3.24
CA GLY A 400 23.33 -15.81 4.68
C GLY A 400 22.08 -15.57 5.53
N THR A 401 22.27 -15.53 6.85
CA THR A 401 21.19 -15.40 7.83
C THR A 401 21.19 -14.06 8.56
N ASP A 402 22.14 -13.17 8.25
CA ASP A 402 22.34 -11.91 8.98
C ASP A 402 21.59 -10.72 8.36
N ASP A 403 20.85 -10.93 7.26
CA ASP A 403 20.06 -9.89 6.61
C ASP A 403 18.59 -9.98 7.05
N GLU A 404 18.08 -8.91 7.65
CA GLU A 404 16.66 -8.83 8.02
C GLU A 404 15.75 -8.51 6.84
N TYR A 405 16.31 -7.98 5.72
CA TYR A 405 15.53 -7.64 4.53
C TYR A 405 15.13 -8.89 3.74
N ASN A 406 13.90 -9.33 3.92
CA ASN A 406 13.36 -10.52 3.27
C ASN A 406 12.85 -10.22 1.85
N ARG A 407 13.71 -10.40 0.84
CA ARG A 407 13.37 -10.17 -0.57
C ARG A 407 12.31 -11.10 -1.11
N GLY A 408 12.04 -12.22 -0.41
CA GLY A 408 11.00 -13.17 -0.78
C GLY A 408 9.60 -12.55 -0.88
N PHE A 409 9.30 -11.57 -0.02
CA PHE A 409 8.00 -10.90 0.01
C PHE A 409 8.05 -9.36 0.00
N LEU A 410 9.18 -8.75 0.33
CA LEU A 410 9.31 -7.28 0.32
C LEU A 410 9.77 -6.73 -1.03
N SER A 411 10.69 -7.43 -1.71
CA SER A 411 11.28 -6.93 -2.95
C SER A 411 10.36 -7.18 -4.15
N ARG A 412 10.18 -6.16 -4.98
CA ARG A 412 9.49 -6.23 -6.27
C ARG A 412 10.50 -6.13 -7.39
N ARG A 413 10.57 -7.15 -8.25
CA ARG A 413 11.56 -7.27 -9.30
C ARG A 413 10.87 -7.63 -10.62
N GLN A 414 11.47 -7.22 -11.73
CA GLN A 414 10.94 -7.55 -13.05
C GLN A 414 10.99 -9.07 -13.28
N PRO A 415 9.85 -9.75 -13.46
CA PRO A 415 9.83 -11.22 -13.58
C PRO A 415 10.38 -11.72 -14.93
N GLY A 416 10.52 -10.83 -15.91
CA GLY A 416 10.92 -11.22 -17.25
C GLY A 416 10.01 -12.31 -17.81
N SER A 417 10.55 -13.21 -18.62
CA SER A 417 9.79 -14.28 -19.28
C SER A 417 9.16 -15.32 -18.37
N THR A 418 9.39 -15.31 -17.05
CA THR A 418 8.65 -16.19 -16.13
C THR A 418 7.19 -15.82 -15.98
N ILE A 419 6.79 -14.61 -16.35
CA ILE A 419 5.41 -14.19 -16.27
C ILE A 419 4.54 -14.77 -17.39
N LYS A 420 5.12 -15.13 -18.54
CA LYS A 420 4.42 -15.56 -19.75
C LYS A 420 3.36 -16.65 -19.55
N PRO A 421 3.64 -17.73 -18.80
CA PRO A 421 2.61 -18.73 -18.52
C PRO A 421 1.37 -18.17 -17.84
N LEU A 422 1.53 -17.16 -16.97
CA LEU A 422 0.47 -16.64 -16.10
C LEU A 422 -0.34 -15.50 -16.71
N ILE A 423 0.30 -14.63 -17.52
CA ILE A 423 -0.37 -13.45 -18.09
C ILE A 423 -0.79 -13.67 -19.55
N ASP A 424 -0.01 -14.43 -20.33
CA ASP A 424 -0.25 -14.60 -21.76
C ASP A 424 -0.97 -15.92 -22.03
N TYR A 425 -0.28 -17.06 -21.79
CA TYR A 425 -0.67 -18.36 -22.35
C TYR A 425 -1.81 -19.04 -21.59
N ALA A 426 -1.81 -19.05 -20.24
CA ALA A 426 -2.91 -19.65 -19.51
C ALA A 426 -4.23 -18.89 -19.72
N PRO A 427 -4.27 -17.54 -19.62
CA PRO A 427 -5.45 -16.78 -20.02
C PRO A 427 -5.88 -17.03 -21.46
N ALA A 428 -4.93 -17.18 -22.39
CA ALA A 428 -5.26 -17.45 -23.79
C ALA A 428 -5.89 -18.84 -24.00
N PHE A 429 -5.44 -19.85 -23.28
CA PHE A 429 -6.03 -21.19 -23.34
C PHE A 429 -7.45 -21.22 -22.77
N GLU A 430 -7.75 -20.41 -21.76
CA GLU A 430 -9.13 -20.24 -21.25
C GLU A 430 -10.10 -19.73 -22.31
N THR A 431 -9.63 -18.96 -23.29
CA THR A 431 -10.50 -18.47 -24.38
C THR A 431 -10.91 -19.57 -25.34
N GLY A 432 -10.18 -20.71 -25.39
CA GLY A 432 -10.35 -21.77 -26.37
C GLY A 432 -9.86 -21.43 -27.78
N TYR A 433 -9.43 -20.21 -28.03
CA TYR A 433 -8.81 -19.83 -29.31
C TYR A 433 -7.35 -20.24 -29.39
N TYR A 434 -6.69 -20.38 -28.26
CA TYR A 434 -5.32 -20.82 -28.13
C TYR A 434 -5.25 -22.22 -27.54
N TYR A 435 -4.41 -23.04 -28.14
CA TYR A 435 -4.11 -24.41 -27.71
C TYR A 435 -2.66 -24.75 -28.06
N PRO A 436 -2.06 -25.82 -27.53
CA PRO A 436 -0.62 -26.07 -27.65
C PRO A 436 -0.09 -26.11 -29.10
N SER A 437 -0.82 -26.71 -30.03
CA SER A 437 -0.40 -26.85 -31.46
C SER A 437 -0.72 -25.64 -32.33
N ARG A 438 -1.55 -24.67 -31.88
CA ARG A 438 -1.89 -23.50 -32.70
C ARG A 438 -0.63 -22.77 -33.17
N LEU A 439 -0.59 -22.47 -34.49
CA LEU A 439 0.52 -21.76 -35.09
C LEU A 439 0.38 -20.27 -34.95
N VAL A 440 1.49 -19.62 -34.59
CA VAL A 440 1.64 -18.16 -34.52
C VAL A 440 2.89 -17.78 -35.27
N ASN A 441 2.85 -16.70 -36.04
CA ASN A 441 3.98 -16.26 -36.84
C ASN A 441 5.00 -15.48 -35.96
N ASP A 442 6.14 -16.10 -35.72
CA ASP A 442 7.29 -15.47 -35.05
C ASP A 442 8.12 -14.64 -36.05
N HIS A 443 7.94 -13.36 -36.08
CA HIS A 443 8.63 -12.43 -36.96
C HIS A 443 9.03 -11.13 -36.23
N LEU A 444 9.92 -10.37 -36.85
CA LEU A 444 10.29 -9.05 -36.37
C LEU A 444 9.13 -8.06 -36.63
N PHE A 445 8.74 -7.31 -35.60
CA PHE A 445 7.79 -6.21 -35.70
C PHE A 445 8.51 -4.86 -35.84
N ASP A 446 7.97 -3.92 -36.59
CA ASP A 446 8.48 -2.55 -36.67
C ASP A 446 8.45 -1.86 -35.32
N LYS A 447 7.35 -2.09 -34.57
CA LYS A 447 7.18 -1.63 -33.16
C LYS A 447 6.75 -2.81 -32.31
N GLY A 448 7.69 -3.41 -31.57
CA GLY A 448 7.41 -4.55 -30.72
C GLY A 448 8.68 -5.14 -30.11
N PRO A 449 8.56 -6.16 -29.25
CA PRO A 449 9.72 -6.77 -28.64
C PRO A 449 10.51 -7.61 -29.65
N LYS A 450 11.83 -7.65 -29.45
CA LYS A 450 12.73 -8.58 -30.16
C LYS A 450 12.86 -9.88 -29.38
N ASN A 451 13.04 -10.99 -30.09
CA ASN A 451 13.42 -12.25 -29.45
C ASN A 451 14.84 -12.17 -28.88
N SER A 452 15.04 -12.86 -27.75
CA SER A 452 16.40 -13.02 -27.22
C SER A 452 17.28 -13.75 -28.25
N GLY A 453 18.44 -13.17 -28.54
CA GLY A 453 19.36 -13.70 -29.57
C GLY A 453 19.00 -13.31 -31.01
N GLY A 454 17.92 -12.57 -31.24
CA GLY A 454 17.58 -11.96 -32.54
C GLY A 454 17.13 -12.93 -33.62
N SER A 455 16.85 -14.21 -33.31
CA SER A 455 16.36 -15.20 -34.27
C SER A 455 14.84 -15.22 -34.32
N TYR A 456 14.28 -15.47 -35.52
CA TYR A 456 12.86 -15.60 -35.82
C TYR A 456 12.60 -16.88 -36.58
N TYR A 457 11.52 -17.58 -36.23
CA TYR A 457 11.26 -18.96 -36.67
C TYR A 457 10.07 -19.11 -37.63
N GLY A 458 9.40 -18.00 -37.98
CA GLY A 458 8.17 -18.04 -38.78
C GLY A 458 7.00 -18.67 -38.02
N ASN A 459 6.23 -19.52 -38.73
CA ASN A 459 5.10 -20.21 -38.10
C ASN A 459 5.59 -21.27 -37.11
N VAL A 460 5.41 -21.03 -35.83
CA VAL A 460 5.74 -21.93 -34.71
C VAL A 460 4.49 -22.29 -33.94
N SER A 461 4.45 -23.47 -33.32
CA SER A 461 3.37 -23.79 -32.38
C SER A 461 3.51 -22.98 -31.10
N VAL A 462 2.39 -22.69 -30.43
CA VAL A 462 2.35 -22.08 -29.10
C VAL A 462 3.22 -22.86 -28.12
N ARG A 463 3.19 -24.19 -28.18
CA ARG A 463 4.07 -25.07 -27.40
C ARG A 463 5.55 -24.73 -27.61
N GLU A 464 5.99 -24.68 -28.85
CA GLU A 464 7.40 -24.37 -29.18
C GLU A 464 7.76 -22.94 -28.78
N ALA A 465 6.87 -21.99 -29.04
CA ALA A 465 7.06 -20.58 -28.67
C ALA A 465 7.26 -20.38 -27.18
N LEU A 466 6.46 -21.05 -26.33
CA LEU A 466 6.60 -20.98 -24.88
C LEU A 466 7.90 -21.66 -24.39
N ASN A 467 8.24 -22.82 -24.96
CA ASN A 467 9.47 -23.55 -24.61
C ASN A 467 10.74 -22.78 -25.00
N ARG A 468 10.77 -22.14 -26.18
CA ARG A 468 11.83 -21.22 -26.63
C ARG A 468 11.76 -19.85 -25.98
N SER A 469 10.63 -19.55 -25.31
CA SER A 469 10.41 -18.24 -24.67
C SER A 469 10.38 -17.05 -25.65
N LEU A 470 9.79 -17.25 -26.84
CA LEU A 470 9.73 -16.21 -27.87
C LEU A 470 8.94 -14.98 -27.38
N ASN A 471 9.52 -13.81 -27.53
CA ASN A 471 8.91 -12.55 -27.05
C ASN A 471 7.82 -12.06 -27.97
N THR A 472 8.05 -12.15 -29.28
CA THR A 472 7.13 -11.73 -30.34
C THR A 472 5.82 -12.48 -30.29
N VAL A 473 5.87 -13.80 -30.04
CA VAL A 473 4.67 -14.63 -29.92
C VAL A 473 3.91 -14.33 -28.62
N ALA A 474 4.60 -14.23 -27.48
CA ALA A 474 3.98 -13.86 -26.22
C ALA A 474 3.26 -12.50 -26.30
N TRP A 475 3.90 -11.52 -26.93
CA TRP A 475 3.35 -10.18 -27.14
C TRP A 475 2.08 -10.21 -28.02
N GLN A 476 2.06 -11.03 -29.10
CA GLN A 476 0.88 -11.22 -29.94
C GLN A 476 -0.27 -11.88 -29.14
N VAL A 477 0.03 -12.98 -28.42
CA VAL A 477 -0.96 -13.70 -27.60
C VAL A 477 -1.62 -12.78 -26.57
N LEU A 478 -0.83 -11.97 -25.84
CA LEU A 478 -1.39 -11.01 -24.89
C LEU A 478 -2.19 -9.92 -25.61
N GLY A 479 -1.72 -9.46 -26.76
CA GLY A 479 -2.45 -8.48 -27.58
C GLY A 479 -3.81 -8.98 -28.02
N ASP A 480 -3.88 -10.26 -28.47
CA ASP A 480 -5.12 -10.88 -28.94
C ASP A 480 -6.17 -11.07 -27.83
N ILE A 481 -5.74 -11.45 -26.62
CA ILE A 481 -6.67 -11.60 -25.48
C ILE A 481 -6.95 -10.28 -24.73
N GLY A 482 -6.18 -9.24 -25.05
CA GLY A 482 -6.20 -7.94 -24.38
C GLY A 482 -5.34 -7.91 -23.12
N VAL A 483 -4.48 -6.88 -23.00
CA VAL A 483 -3.53 -6.71 -21.89
C VAL A 483 -4.24 -6.73 -20.52
N ASN A 484 -5.35 -6.01 -20.40
CA ASN A 484 -6.10 -5.91 -19.15
C ASN A 484 -6.77 -7.24 -18.75
N THR A 485 -7.05 -8.14 -19.70
CA THR A 485 -7.49 -9.52 -19.41
C THR A 485 -6.38 -10.26 -18.67
N GLY A 486 -5.15 -10.23 -19.18
CA GLY A 486 -3.99 -10.84 -18.54
C GLY A 486 -3.73 -10.25 -17.15
N ILE A 487 -3.80 -8.90 -17.00
CA ILE A 487 -3.69 -8.21 -15.71
C ILE A 487 -4.79 -8.68 -14.74
N GLY A 488 -6.01 -8.84 -15.21
CA GLY A 488 -7.13 -9.36 -14.42
C GLY A 488 -6.86 -10.75 -13.83
N TYR A 489 -6.22 -11.64 -14.59
CA TYR A 489 -5.80 -12.94 -14.06
C TYR A 489 -4.69 -12.83 -13.03
N LEU A 490 -3.70 -11.94 -13.21
CA LEU A 490 -2.69 -11.67 -12.18
C LEU A 490 -3.35 -11.10 -10.91
N GLY A 491 -4.33 -10.20 -11.06
CA GLY A 491 -5.11 -9.68 -9.94
C GLY A 491 -5.84 -10.76 -9.14
N LYS A 492 -6.47 -11.73 -9.84
CA LYS A 492 -7.10 -12.91 -9.20
C LYS A 492 -6.07 -13.81 -8.48
N MET A 493 -4.82 -13.82 -8.92
CA MET A 493 -3.71 -14.51 -8.25
C MET A 493 -3.00 -13.63 -7.21
N HIS A 494 -3.57 -12.52 -6.82
CA HIS A 494 -3.14 -11.62 -5.74
C HIS A 494 -1.73 -11.02 -5.94
N PHE A 495 -1.35 -10.71 -7.18
CA PHE A 495 -0.08 -10.03 -7.46
C PHE A 495 -0.09 -8.61 -6.89
N ALA A 496 0.66 -8.39 -5.82
CA ALA A 496 0.66 -7.12 -5.08
C ALA A 496 1.49 -6.00 -5.73
N GLY A 497 2.22 -6.31 -6.81
CA GLY A 497 3.06 -5.35 -7.54
C GLY A 497 2.39 -4.69 -8.74
N LEU A 498 1.09 -4.91 -8.96
CA LEU A 498 0.37 -4.29 -10.06
C LEU A 498 0.07 -2.81 -9.76
N SER A 499 0.33 -1.97 -10.75
CA SER A 499 0.07 -0.53 -10.72
C SER A 499 -1.03 -0.16 -11.71
N TYR A 500 -1.71 0.96 -11.50
CA TYR A 500 -2.63 1.50 -12.50
C TYR A 500 -1.93 1.83 -13.84
N LEU A 501 -0.62 2.09 -13.82
CA LEU A 501 0.19 2.34 -15.02
C LEU A 501 0.44 1.09 -15.87
N ASP A 502 0.18 -0.09 -15.31
CA ASP A 502 0.29 -1.34 -16.06
C ASP A 502 -0.90 -1.59 -16.99
N ASN A 503 -2.03 -0.87 -16.81
CA ASN A 503 -3.20 -0.99 -17.68
C ASN A 503 -2.87 -0.64 -19.13
N GLY A 504 -3.11 -1.59 -20.02
CA GLY A 504 -2.79 -1.44 -21.46
C GLY A 504 -1.30 -1.54 -21.79
N ASN A 505 -0.41 -1.74 -20.82
CA ASN A 505 1.02 -1.87 -21.05
C ASN A 505 1.36 -3.25 -21.67
N SER A 506 1.55 -3.30 -22.97
CA SER A 506 1.89 -4.54 -23.68
C SER A 506 3.25 -5.15 -23.29
N SER A 507 4.15 -4.37 -22.64
CA SER A 507 5.43 -4.88 -22.14
C SER A 507 5.24 -5.90 -21.00
N MET A 508 4.05 -5.96 -20.40
CA MET A 508 3.68 -6.95 -19.39
C MET A 508 3.85 -8.38 -19.89
N SER A 509 3.61 -8.64 -21.19
CA SER A 509 3.80 -9.96 -21.82
C SER A 509 5.21 -10.53 -21.68
N ILE A 510 6.21 -9.69 -21.53
CA ILE A 510 7.62 -10.07 -21.38
C ILE A 510 8.18 -9.70 -20.00
N GLY A 511 7.31 -9.32 -19.07
CA GLY A 511 7.66 -9.00 -17.68
C GLY A 511 8.08 -7.57 -17.46
N GLY A 512 7.66 -6.62 -18.30
CA GLY A 512 7.88 -5.19 -18.15
C GLY A 512 6.80 -4.55 -17.25
N PHE A 513 6.87 -4.76 -15.95
CA PHE A 513 5.97 -4.20 -14.93
C PHE A 513 6.43 -2.81 -14.50
N THR A 514 5.50 -1.99 -14.04
CA THR A 514 5.85 -0.69 -13.44
C THR A 514 6.66 -0.89 -12.14
N GLU A 515 6.15 -1.70 -11.21
CA GLU A 515 6.84 -1.95 -9.94
C GLU A 515 7.57 -3.31 -9.90
N GLY A 516 7.07 -4.32 -10.58
CA GLY A 516 7.61 -5.67 -10.56
C GLY A 516 6.76 -6.66 -9.77
N ALA A 517 7.21 -7.92 -9.67
CA ALA A 517 6.57 -9.00 -8.93
C ALA A 517 7.41 -9.43 -7.72
N ARG A 518 6.78 -9.88 -6.65
CA ARG A 518 7.45 -10.51 -5.51
C ARG A 518 7.73 -11.98 -5.79
N VAL A 519 8.74 -12.55 -5.13
CA VAL A 519 9.06 -13.98 -5.30
C VAL A 519 7.90 -14.86 -4.84
N VAL A 520 7.24 -14.46 -3.74
CA VAL A 520 6.04 -15.17 -3.22
C VAL A 520 4.88 -15.11 -4.20
N ASP A 521 4.65 -13.99 -4.90
CA ASP A 521 3.57 -13.89 -5.89
C ASP A 521 3.84 -14.84 -7.08
N MET A 522 5.10 -14.90 -7.53
CA MET A 522 5.51 -15.81 -8.60
C MET A 522 5.34 -17.28 -8.19
N ALA A 523 5.73 -17.64 -6.95
CA ALA A 523 5.55 -19.00 -6.44
C ALA A 523 4.05 -19.35 -6.36
N LYS A 524 3.22 -18.45 -5.81
CA LYS A 524 1.77 -18.64 -5.74
C LYS A 524 1.12 -18.75 -7.13
N GLY A 525 1.50 -17.91 -8.08
CA GLY A 525 1.00 -17.98 -9.45
C GLY A 525 1.32 -19.33 -10.12
N TYR A 526 2.55 -19.85 -9.94
CA TYR A 526 2.92 -21.16 -10.49
C TYR A 526 2.27 -22.34 -9.76
N SER A 527 1.99 -22.22 -8.47
CA SER A 527 1.26 -23.27 -7.73
C SER A 527 -0.17 -23.43 -8.25
N VAL A 528 -0.78 -22.40 -8.82
CA VAL A 528 -2.09 -22.51 -9.51
C VAL A 528 -2.04 -23.54 -10.65
N LEU A 529 -0.96 -23.50 -11.45
CA LEU A 529 -0.77 -24.44 -12.57
C LEU A 529 -0.53 -25.86 -12.04
N ALA A 530 0.26 -26.01 -10.97
CA ALA A 530 0.51 -27.29 -10.31
C ALA A 530 -0.75 -27.89 -9.68
N ASN A 531 -1.66 -27.04 -9.16
CA ASN A 531 -2.87 -27.40 -8.42
C ASN A 531 -4.14 -27.25 -9.27
N LYS A 532 -4.16 -27.80 -10.47
CA LYS A 532 -5.36 -27.93 -11.30
C LYS A 532 -6.12 -26.60 -11.54
N GLY A 533 -5.39 -25.46 -11.55
CA GLY A 533 -5.97 -24.13 -11.75
C GLY A 533 -6.58 -23.49 -10.50
N LEU A 534 -6.36 -24.05 -9.33
CA LEU A 534 -6.84 -23.52 -8.05
C LEU A 534 -5.74 -22.68 -7.38
N TYR A 535 -6.08 -21.47 -6.97
CA TYR A 535 -5.27 -20.59 -6.15
C TYR A 535 -5.62 -20.82 -4.69
N SER A 536 -4.62 -21.20 -3.90
CA SER A 536 -4.81 -21.32 -2.45
C SER A 536 -4.56 -19.98 -1.76
N ASN A 537 -5.52 -19.55 -0.95
CA ASN A 537 -5.42 -18.37 -0.12
C ASN A 537 -4.54 -18.59 1.15
N ASN A 538 -4.11 -19.83 1.42
CA ASN A 538 -3.23 -20.14 2.54
C ASN A 538 -1.88 -19.41 2.39
N THR A 539 -1.42 -18.79 3.47
CA THR A 539 -0.09 -18.12 3.55
C THR A 539 0.93 -19.08 4.19
N CYS A 540 1.61 -18.67 5.23
CA CYS A 540 2.29 -19.60 6.13
C CYS A 540 1.58 -19.77 7.49
N ILE A 541 0.47 -19.07 7.73
CA ILE A 541 -0.23 -19.10 9.02
C ILE A 541 -1.20 -20.27 9.04
N VAL A 542 -0.97 -21.22 9.96
CA VAL A 542 -1.88 -22.32 10.25
C VAL A 542 -2.87 -21.92 11.32
N SER A 543 -2.40 -21.30 12.41
CA SER A 543 -3.27 -20.71 13.41
C SER A 543 -2.63 -19.47 14.05
N LEU A 544 -3.47 -18.55 14.46
CA LEU A 544 -3.11 -17.34 15.18
C LEU A 544 -3.97 -17.21 16.42
N GLN A 545 -3.33 -17.14 17.56
CA GLN A 545 -3.99 -16.98 18.85
C GLN A 545 -3.46 -15.73 19.54
N SER A 546 -4.34 -15.00 20.22
CA SER A 546 -4.00 -13.89 21.10
C SER A 546 -4.33 -14.30 22.54
N GLN A 547 -3.47 -13.95 23.48
CA GLN A 547 -3.74 -14.16 24.90
C GLN A 547 -4.98 -13.40 25.40
N TYR A 548 -5.43 -12.38 24.66
CA TYR A 548 -6.55 -11.53 25.04
C TYR A 548 -7.86 -11.92 24.37
N ASP A 549 -7.81 -12.23 23.06
CA ASP A 549 -8.98 -12.53 22.24
C ASP A 549 -9.18 -14.05 21.99
N GLY A 550 -8.21 -14.88 22.41
CA GLY A 550 -8.21 -16.32 22.12
C GLY A 550 -7.83 -16.62 20.66
N GLU A 551 -8.48 -17.60 20.06
CA GLU A 551 -8.25 -17.98 18.67
C GLU A 551 -8.78 -16.89 17.73
N ILE A 552 -7.89 -16.32 16.91
CA ILE A 552 -8.19 -15.28 15.92
C ILE A 552 -8.35 -15.90 14.54
N TYR A 553 -7.51 -16.88 14.22
CA TYR A 553 -7.49 -17.53 12.93
C TYR A 553 -7.09 -19.01 13.10
N ASN A 554 -7.80 -19.89 12.41
CA ASN A 554 -7.52 -21.31 12.39
C ASN A 554 -7.72 -21.83 10.96
N GLY A 555 -6.65 -21.87 10.22
CA GLY A 555 -6.32 -22.35 8.89
C GLY A 555 -7.40 -22.78 7.90
N ASN A 556 -6.97 -23.16 6.71
CA ASN A 556 -7.75 -23.64 5.56
C ASN A 556 -8.77 -22.64 5.02
N GLN A 557 -8.24 -21.64 4.31
CA GLN A 557 -9.07 -20.78 3.47
C GLN A 557 -9.50 -21.55 2.21
N ALA A 558 -10.69 -21.24 1.70
CA ALA A 558 -11.18 -21.84 0.48
C ALA A 558 -10.30 -21.43 -0.71
N ASP A 559 -9.97 -22.41 -1.54
CA ASP A 559 -9.26 -22.18 -2.79
C ASP A 559 -10.16 -21.48 -3.82
N GLU A 560 -9.55 -20.64 -4.64
CA GLU A 560 -10.23 -19.91 -5.71
C GLU A 560 -9.88 -20.49 -7.08
N ARG A 561 -10.90 -20.72 -7.94
CA ARG A 561 -10.68 -21.17 -9.32
C ARG A 561 -10.19 -20.00 -10.17
N ILE A 562 -8.94 -20.07 -10.63
CA ILE A 562 -8.36 -19.08 -11.54
C ILE A 562 -8.42 -19.57 -12.99
N PHE A 563 -7.98 -20.83 -13.21
CA PHE A 563 -8.01 -21.47 -14.52
C PHE A 563 -8.81 -22.78 -14.44
N THR A 564 -9.35 -23.24 -15.56
CA THR A 564 -9.89 -24.58 -15.66
C THR A 564 -8.80 -25.62 -15.43
N GLU A 565 -9.18 -26.83 -15.01
CA GLU A 565 -8.24 -27.94 -14.87
C GLU A 565 -7.57 -28.27 -16.22
N ASP A 566 -8.31 -28.13 -17.31
CA ASP A 566 -7.83 -28.34 -18.67
C ASP A 566 -6.68 -27.38 -19.02
N THR A 567 -6.87 -26.09 -18.76
CA THR A 567 -5.85 -25.06 -19.00
C THR A 567 -4.60 -25.32 -18.15
N ALA A 568 -4.76 -25.57 -16.85
CA ALA A 568 -3.65 -25.86 -15.97
C ALA A 568 -2.85 -27.10 -16.43
N TYR A 569 -3.55 -28.15 -16.85
CA TYR A 569 -2.93 -29.38 -17.38
C TYR A 569 -2.18 -29.10 -18.68
N MET A 570 -2.81 -28.47 -19.67
CA MET A 570 -2.20 -28.19 -20.97
C MET A 570 -0.98 -27.27 -20.84
N ILE A 571 -1.03 -26.22 -19.98
CA ILE A 571 0.13 -25.36 -19.71
C ILE A 571 1.24 -26.15 -19.02
N THR A 572 0.92 -27.01 -18.05
CA THR A 572 1.89 -27.86 -17.36
C THR A 572 2.60 -28.79 -18.36
N ASP A 573 1.84 -29.43 -19.24
CA ASP A 573 2.39 -30.30 -20.28
C ASP A 573 3.31 -29.53 -21.24
N VAL A 574 2.94 -28.33 -21.64
CA VAL A 574 3.82 -27.46 -22.45
C VAL A 574 5.09 -27.12 -21.67
N LEU A 575 4.99 -26.75 -20.40
CA LEU A 575 6.13 -26.32 -19.56
C LEU A 575 7.11 -27.47 -19.24
N LYS A 576 6.69 -28.74 -19.25
CA LYS A 576 7.60 -29.89 -19.20
C LYS A 576 8.61 -29.81 -20.36
N GLY A 577 8.16 -29.44 -21.54
CA GLY A 577 9.01 -29.27 -22.71
C GLY A 577 10.11 -28.20 -22.56
N THR A 578 9.92 -27.21 -21.67
CA THR A 578 10.98 -26.24 -21.35
C THR A 578 12.21 -26.91 -20.74
N LEU A 579 12.02 -27.99 -19.96
CA LEU A 579 13.10 -28.75 -19.28
C LEU A 579 13.62 -29.91 -20.13
N GLU A 580 12.76 -30.51 -20.96
CA GLU A 580 13.03 -31.78 -21.66
C GLU A 580 13.50 -31.58 -23.12
N LYS A 581 13.00 -30.54 -23.82
CA LYS A 581 13.32 -30.35 -25.23
C LYS A 581 14.69 -29.66 -25.39
N PRO A 582 15.53 -30.09 -26.34
CA PRO A 582 16.85 -29.48 -26.55
C PRO A 582 16.82 -27.96 -26.81
N TYR A 583 15.75 -27.47 -27.42
CA TYR A 583 15.52 -26.05 -27.65
C TYR A 583 14.83 -25.31 -26.49
N GLY A 584 14.41 -26.03 -25.45
CA GLY A 584 13.82 -25.46 -24.26
C GLY A 584 14.82 -24.61 -23.45
N THR A 585 14.40 -23.45 -22.96
CA THR A 585 15.31 -22.53 -22.26
C THR A 585 15.84 -23.07 -20.93
N GLY A 586 15.19 -24.07 -20.36
CA GLY A 586 15.59 -24.79 -19.14
C GLY A 586 16.18 -26.19 -19.41
N TYR A 587 16.49 -26.56 -20.67
CA TYR A 587 17.01 -27.88 -21.00
C TYR A 587 18.22 -28.25 -20.14
N GLY A 588 18.17 -29.43 -19.51
CA GLY A 588 19.19 -29.92 -18.59
C GLY A 588 18.98 -29.47 -17.10
N LEU A 589 17.80 -28.92 -16.76
CA LEU A 589 17.33 -28.72 -15.38
C LEU A 589 16.25 -29.74 -14.97
N GLY A 590 16.02 -30.78 -15.76
CA GLY A 590 15.07 -31.86 -15.43
C GLY A 590 15.54 -32.64 -14.20
N LEU A 591 14.57 -33.03 -13.36
CA LEU A 591 14.84 -33.71 -12.07
C LEU A 591 14.87 -35.25 -12.18
N GLY A 592 14.64 -35.82 -13.36
CA GLY A 592 14.42 -37.26 -13.51
C GLY A 592 13.04 -37.76 -13.08
N ILE A 593 12.20 -36.88 -12.61
CA ILE A 593 10.77 -37.06 -12.29
C ILE A 593 9.95 -36.01 -13.04
N PRO A 594 8.64 -36.18 -13.22
CA PRO A 594 7.79 -35.18 -13.87
C PRO A 594 7.94 -33.80 -13.20
N ALA A 595 8.34 -32.80 -13.97
CA ALA A 595 8.55 -31.44 -13.53
C ALA A 595 8.26 -30.45 -14.66
N ALA A 596 7.78 -29.28 -14.34
CA ALA A 596 7.49 -28.21 -15.27
C ALA A 596 8.11 -26.90 -14.76
N GLY A 597 8.51 -26.02 -15.68
CA GLY A 597 9.12 -24.77 -15.24
C GLY A 597 9.42 -23.79 -16.36
N LYS A 598 9.83 -22.59 -15.98
CA LYS A 598 10.10 -21.47 -16.89
C LYS A 598 11.28 -20.64 -16.42
N THR A 599 12.19 -20.32 -17.33
CA THR A 599 13.29 -19.39 -17.12
C THR A 599 12.83 -17.94 -17.34
N GLY A 600 13.39 -17.02 -16.58
CA GLY A 600 13.27 -15.56 -16.77
C GLY A 600 14.64 -14.90 -16.75
N THR A 601 14.83 -13.94 -17.63
CA THR A 601 16.02 -13.08 -17.68
C THR A 601 15.56 -11.73 -18.22
N THR A 602 15.85 -10.66 -17.50
CA THR A 602 15.50 -9.30 -17.91
C THR A 602 16.61 -8.72 -18.81
N ASN A 603 16.33 -7.58 -19.43
CA ASN A 603 17.29 -6.85 -20.25
C ASN A 603 18.58 -6.60 -19.46
N SER A 604 19.71 -6.83 -20.13
CA SER A 604 21.08 -6.76 -19.51
C SER A 604 21.28 -7.71 -18.32
N ASN A 605 20.45 -8.74 -18.18
CA ASN A 605 20.53 -9.73 -17.10
C ASN A 605 20.52 -9.09 -15.70
N LYS A 606 19.71 -8.04 -15.49
CA LYS A 606 19.62 -7.37 -14.17
C LYS A 606 18.91 -8.21 -13.14
N ASP A 607 17.94 -9.02 -13.58
CA ASP A 607 17.19 -9.97 -12.78
C ASP A 607 17.16 -11.31 -13.51
N THR A 608 17.37 -12.39 -12.78
CA THR A 608 17.23 -13.73 -13.30
C THR A 608 16.30 -14.55 -12.42
N TRP A 609 15.44 -15.31 -13.07
CA TRP A 609 14.39 -16.06 -12.43
C TRP A 609 14.32 -17.49 -12.92
N PHE A 610 13.87 -18.36 -12.04
CA PHE A 610 13.34 -19.66 -12.41
C PHE A 610 12.13 -19.98 -11.53
N CYS A 611 11.00 -20.28 -12.15
CA CYS A 611 9.80 -20.76 -11.46
C CYS A 611 9.47 -22.13 -12.01
N GLY A 612 9.32 -23.12 -11.12
CA GLY A 612 9.01 -24.47 -11.55
C GLY A 612 8.46 -25.31 -10.40
N TYR A 613 7.89 -26.44 -10.77
CA TYR A 613 7.14 -27.28 -9.87
C TYR A 613 7.17 -28.76 -10.24
N THR A 614 6.97 -29.62 -9.25
CA THR A 614 6.60 -31.02 -9.34
C THR A 614 5.14 -31.19 -8.91
N LYS A 615 4.65 -32.39 -8.78
CA LYS A 615 3.32 -32.63 -8.18
C LYS A 615 3.28 -32.21 -6.70
N HIS A 616 4.42 -32.27 -6.00
CA HIS A 616 4.52 -32.03 -4.55
C HIS A 616 4.79 -30.54 -4.23
N TYR A 617 5.77 -29.93 -4.88
CA TYR A 617 6.23 -28.60 -4.51
C TYR A 617 6.31 -27.65 -5.71
N THR A 618 6.06 -26.37 -5.42
CA THR A 618 6.32 -25.24 -6.35
C THR A 618 7.37 -24.34 -5.75
N THR A 619 8.41 -24.00 -6.52
CA THR A 619 9.46 -23.08 -6.06
C THR A 619 9.75 -22.00 -7.10
N ALA A 620 9.73 -20.73 -6.65
CA ALA A 620 10.22 -19.59 -7.41
C ALA A 620 11.55 -19.12 -6.84
N VAL A 621 12.53 -18.87 -7.71
CA VAL A 621 13.90 -18.43 -7.35
C VAL A 621 14.23 -17.18 -8.15
N TRP A 622 14.71 -16.14 -7.46
CA TRP A 622 15.26 -14.92 -8.02
C TRP A 622 16.73 -14.78 -7.65
N VAL A 623 17.55 -14.25 -8.57
CA VAL A 623 18.95 -13.85 -8.33
C VAL A 623 19.20 -12.49 -8.98
N GLY A 624 19.76 -11.56 -8.23
CA GLY A 624 20.05 -10.20 -8.68
C GLY A 624 20.68 -9.32 -7.61
N TYR A 625 20.84 -8.05 -7.92
CA TYR A 625 21.29 -7.02 -6.99
C TYR A 625 20.08 -6.22 -6.47
N ASP A 626 20.15 -5.71 -5.25
CA ASP A 626 19.10 -4.85 -4.68
C ASP A 626 18.87 -3.61 -5.56
N THR A 627 19.91 -2.92 -5.94
CA THR A 627 19.88 -1.94 -7.02
C THR A 627 20.16 -2.64 -8.35
N PRO A 628 19.21 -2.62 -9.34
CA PRO A 628 19.36 -3.37 -10.58
C PRO A 628 20.65 -3.08 -11.32
N LYS A 629 21.55 -4.08 -11.42
CA LYS A 629 22.85 -4.00 -12.08
C LYS A 629 22.99 -5.16 -13.06
N ALA A 630 23.62 -4.93 -14.22
CA ALA A 630 23.89 -5.96 -15.21
C ALA A 630 24.76 -7.09 -14.64
N MET A 631 24.40 -8.32 -14.95
CA MET A 631 25.09 -9.54 -14.53
C MET A 631 25.53 -10.36 -15.75
N PRO A 632 26.64 -10.00 -16.44
CA PRO A 632 27.11 -10.74 -17.60
C PRO A 632 27.34 -12.23 -17.27
N GLY A 633 26.82 -13.13 -18.11
CA GLY A 633 26.93 -14.58 -17.90
C GLY A 633 25.94 -15.18 -16.90
N VAL A 634 25.14 -14.38 -16.21
CA VAL A 634 24.09 -14.85 -15.31
C VAL A 634 22.73 -14.82 -16.04
N TYR A 635 22.15 -15.99 -16.24
CA TYR A 635 20.87 -16.18 -16.93
C TYR A 635 19.93 -17.01 -16.06
N GLY A 636 18.66 -16.98 -16.34
CA GLY A 636 17.64 -17.75 -15.63
C GLY A 636 17.94 -19.25 -15.52
N LYS A 637 18.66 -19.83 -16.48
CA LYS A 637 19.11 -21.23 -16.43
C LYS A 637 20.34 -21.44 -15.54
N THR A 638 21.28 -20.46 -15.47
CA THR A 638 22.62 -20.69 -14.92
C THR A 638 22.64 -20.74 -13.39
N TYR A 639 22.04 -19.73 -12.71
CA TYR A 639 22.05 -19.68 -11.24
C TYR A 639 20.67 -19.93 -10.65
N SER A 640 19.65 -19.13 -10.96
CA SER A 640 18.31 -19.34 -10.43
C SER A 640 17.74 -20.70 -10.81
N GLY A 641 17.96 -21.16 -12.05
CA GLY A 641 17.56 -22.50 -12.49
C GLY A 641 18.35 -23.61 -11.77
N ARG A 642 19.65 -23.44 -11.53
CA ARG A 642 20.45 -24.43 -10.80
C ARG A 642 20.12 -24.48 -9.31
N ILE A 643 19.83 -23.35 -8.68
CA ILE A 643 19.30 -23.31 -7.30
C ILE A 643 17.99 -24.08 -7.23
N TRP A 644 17.05 -23.79 -8.15
CA TRP A 644 15.80 -24.53 -8.24
C TRP A 644 16.01 -26.03 -8.41
N HIS A 645 16.85 -26.43 -9.35
CA HIS A 645 17.13 -27.84 -9.66
C HIS A 645 17.64 -28.60 -8.45
N ASP A 646 18.71 -28.10 -7.80
CA ASP A 646 19.35 -28.81 -6.70
C ASP A 646 18.43 -28.88 -5.47
N PHE A 647 17.76 -27.76 -5.16
CA PHE A 647 16.81 -27.72 -4.08
C PHE A 647 15.62 -28.67 -4.31
N MET A 648 15.02 -28.61 -5.49
CA MET A 648 13.85 -29.46 -5.82
C MET A 648 14.23 -30.94 -5.93
N ALA A 649 15.43 -31.26 -6.40
CA ALA A 649 15.94 -32.65 -6.41
C ALA A 649 16.03 -33.20 -4.98
N GLU A 650 16.56 -32.40 -4.04
CA GLU A 650 16.72 -32.81 -2.64
C GLU A 650 15.40 -33.00 -1.93
N ILE A 651 14.47 -32.04 -2.02
CA ILE A 651 13.19 -32.12 -1.26
C ILE A 651 12.18 -33.09 -1.87
N ASN A 652 12.37 -33.52 -3.13
CA ASN A 652 11.54 -34.57 -3.73
C ASN A 652 12.19 -35.97 -3.59
N ASN A 653 13.41 -36.05 -3.08
CA ASN A 653 14.09 -37.33 -2.87
C ASN A 653 13.34 -38.20 -1.84
N GLY A 654 13.00 -39.42 -2.24
CA GLY A 654 12.22 -40.35 -1.42
C GLY A 654 10.71 -40.15 -1.44
N LEU A 655 10.20 -39.08 -2.09
CA LEU A 655 8.77 -38.93 -2.31
C LEU A 655 8.27 -39.80 -3.46
N PRO A 656 6.98 -40.21 -3.47
CA PRO A 656 6.39 -40.94 -4.59
C PRO A 656 6.50 -40.13 -5.90
N VAL A 657 7.00 -40.77 -6.96
CA VAL A 657 7.01 -40.13 -8.28
C VAL A 657 5.58 -40.07 -8.81
N GLN A 658 5.10 -38.87 -9.02
CA GLN A 658 3.74 -38.59 -9.48
C GLN A 658 3.76 -37.62 -10.68
N ASP A 659 2.83 -37.84 -11.62
CA ASP A 659 2.55 -36.91 -12.70
C ASP A 659 1.15 -36.30 -12.53
N TRP A 660 0.83 -35.32 -13.35
CA TRP A 660 -0.52 -34.70 -13.38
C TRP A 660 -1.46 -35.60 -14.20
N ASP A 661 -2.61 -35.89 -13.64
CA ASP A 661 -3.65 -36.65 -14.31
C ASP A 661 -4.25 -35.80 -15.45
N MET A 662 -4.38 -36.36 -16.63
CA MET A 662 -5.04 -35.70 -17.75
C MET A 662 -6.55 -35.62 -17.47
N PRO A 663 -7.15 -34.43 -17.47
CA PRO A 663 -8.61 -34.29 -17.30
C PRO A 663 -9.37 -35.06 -18.38
N ALA A 664 -10.54 -35.65 -18.06
CA ALA A 664 -11.38 -36.35 -18.99
C ALA A 664 -11.86 -35.51 -20.20
N THR A 665 -11.84 -34.21 -20.04
CA THR A 665 -12.20 -33.19 -21.03
C THR A 665 -11.05 -32.83 -21.97
N VAL A 666 -9.81 -33.27 -21.66
CA VAL A 666 -8.62 -33.10 -22.48
C VAL A 666 -8.33 -34.40 -23.24
N SER A 667 -8.01 -34.28 -24.50
CA SER A 667 -7.68 -35.45 -25.34
C SER A 667 -6.55 -35.15 -26.32
N LEU A 668 -5.79 -36.20 -26.69
CA LEU A 668 -4.68 -36.13 -27.63
C LEU A 668 -5.19 -36.41 -29.05
N TRP A 669 -5.07 -35.41 -29.94
CA TRP A 669 -5.51 -35.45 -31.30
C TRP A 669 -4.37 -35.35 -32.30
N ASN A 670 -4.58 -35.94 -33.53
CA ASN A 670 -3.69 -35.64 -34.64
C ASN A 670 -3.79 -34.15 -35.02
N VAL A 671 -2.66 -33.58 -35.46
CA VAL A 671 -2.55 -32.16 -35.84
C VAL A 671 -2.09 -32.09 -37.31
N ASP A 672 -2.74 -31.24 -38.10
CA ASP A 672 -2.34 -30.96 -39.48
C ASP A 672 -1.16 -29.96 -39.57
N SER A 673 -0.72 -29.62 -40.76
CA SER A 673 0.38 -28.66 -41.00
C SER A 673 0.06 -27.23 -40.58
N ARG A 674 -1.18 -26.91 -40.25
CA ARG A 674 -1.63 -25.60 -39.73
C ARG A 674 -1.76 -25.62 -38.21
N GLY A 675 -1.45 -26.76 -37.57
CA GLY A 675 -1.60 -26.92 -36.13
C GLY A 675 -3.05 -27.20 -35.69
N GLU A 676 -3.97 -27.47 -36.64
CA GLU A 676 -5.38 -27.69 -36.31
C GLU A 676 -5.66 -29.20 -36.14
N LYS A 677 -6.68 -29.49 -35.32
CA LYS A 677 -7.18 -30.86 -35.07
C LYS A 677 -7.65 -31.50 -36.37
N THR A 678 -7.24 -32.74 -36.59
CA THR A 678 -7.62 -33.52 -37.78
C THR A 678 -7.84 -34.99 -37.45
N ASP A 679 -8.74 -35.64 -38.24
CA ASP A 679 -8.94 -37.10 -38.16
C ASP A 679 -7.87 -37.88 -38.99
N ALA A 680 -7.14 -37.18 -39.87
CA ALA A 680 -6.06 -37.78 -40.63
C ALA A 680 -4.89 -38.17 -39.71
N ALA A 681 -4.32 -39.36 -39.95
CA ALA A 681 -3.14 -39.82 -39.24
C ALA A 681 -1.89 -39.10 -39.77
N THR A 682 -1.53 -37.99 -39.15
CA THR A 682 -0.40 -37.11 -39.52
C THR A 682 0.92 -37.50 -38.86
N GLY A 683 0.89 -38.38 -37.87
CA GLY A 683 2.03 -38.70 -37.01
C GLY A 683 2.36 -37.66 -35.94
N ASN A 684 1.82 -36.46 -36.05
CA ASN A 684 1.94 -35.40 -35.03
C ASN A 684 0.66 -35.36 -34.21
N LYS A 685 0.81 -35.27 -32.85
CA LYS A 685 -0.33 -35.17 -31.92
C LYS A 685 -0.09 -34.06 -30.90
N ASP A 686 -1.18 -33.42 -30.50
CA ASP A 686 -1.17 -32.48 -29.40
C ASP A 686 -2.50 -32.48 -28.63
N LEU A 687 -2.55 -31.69 -27.52
CA LEU A 687 -3.66 -31.67 -26.56
C LEU A 687 -4.73 -30.68 -26.98
N PHE A 688 -5.99 -31.09 -26.83
CA PHE A 688 -7.16 -30.25 -27.03
C PHE A 688 -8.15 -30.43 -25.87
N SER A 689 -8.79 -29.34 -25.47
CA SER A 689 -9.83 -29.31 -24.45
C SER A 689 -11.21 -29.20 -25.11
N SER A 690 -12.11 -30.13 -24.82
CA SER A 690 -13.49 -30.07 -25.29
C SER A 690 -14.29 -28.94 -24.60
N VAL A 691 -13.92 -28.55 -23.42
CA VAL A 691 -14.52 -27.39 -22.66
C VAL A 691 -14.12 -26.09 -23.36
N ALA A 692 -12.84 -25.90 -23.61
CA ALA A 692 -12.32 -24.73 -24.30
C ALA A 692 -12.84 -24.62 -25.75
N GLU A 693 -12.93 -25.74 -26.52
CA GLU A 693 -13.54 -25.76 -27.83
C GLU A 693 -15.03 -25.37 -27.80
N SER A 694 -15.77 -25.81 -26.79
CA SER A 694 -17.17 -25.43 -26.60
C SER A 694 -17.32 -23.96 -26.23
N ALA A 695 -16.44 -23.44 -25.40
CA ALA A 695 -16.39 -22.01 -25.05
C ALA A 695 -16.12 -21.17 -26.30
N ALA A 696 -15.11 -21.51 -27.11
CA ALA A 696 -14.79 -20.81 -28.35
C ALA A 696 -15.94 -20.82 -29.38
N ARG A 697 -16.69 -21.95 -29.50
CA ARG A 697 -17.87 -22.07 -30.40
C ARG A 697 -19.08 -21.29 -29.90
N SER A 698 -19.31 -21.24 -28.62
CA SER A 698 -20.40 -20.46 -28.00
C SER A 698 -20.12 -18.97 -28.02
N ASP A 699 -18.87 -18.57 -28.16
CA ASP A 699 -18.38 -17.23 -27.91
C ASP A 699 -18.24 -16.34 -29.17
N GLY A 700 -18.65 -16.83 -30.33
CA GLY A 700 -18.78 -16.00 -31.53
C GLY A 700 -19.75 -14.80 -31.33
N SER A 701 -20.69 -14.93 -30.35
CA SER A 701 -21.56 -13.84 -29.91
C SER A 701 -21.00 -13.10 -28.71
N LYS A 702 -20.41 -13.82 -27.75
CA LYS A 702 -19.85 -13.23 -26.54
C LYS A 702 -18.61 -12.36 -26.79
N TRP A 703 -17.82 -12.70 -27.84
CA TRP A 703 -16.70 -11.84 -28.23
C TRP A 703 -17.19 -10.49 -28.77
N LYS A 704 -18.26 -10.49 -29.54
CA LYS A 704 -18.88 -9.25 -30.00
C LYS A 704 -19.49 -8.47 -28.84
N GLU A 705 -20.19 -9.15 -27.93
CA GLU A 705 -20.73 -8.54 -26.71
C GLU A 705 -19.62 -8.03 -25.79
N GLU A 706 -18.54 -8.76 -25.61
CA GLU A 706 -17.38 -8.36 -24.82
C GLU A 706 -16.60 -7.22 -25.48
N GLU A 707 -16.45 -7.24 -26.81
CA GLU A 707 -15.84 -6.14 -27.56
C GLU A 707 -16.73 -4.88 -27.54
N GLU A 708 -18.04 -5.04 -27.64
CA GLU A 708 -19.00 -3.93 -27.48
C GLU A 708 -19.02 -3.43 -26.04
N ARG A 709 -18.95 -4.31 -25.03
CA ARG A 709 -18.81 -3.92 -23.63
C ARG A 709 -17.50 -3.16 -23.38
N LYS A 710 -16.39 -3.63 -23.90
CA LYS A 710 -15.09 -2.94 -23.81
C LYS A 710 -15.07 -1.60 -24.53
N LYS A 711 -15.74 -1.51 -25.70
CA LYS A 711 -15.94 -0.22 -26.38
C LYS A 711 -16.79 0.73 -25.57
N LEU A 712 -17.85 0.22 -24.94
CA LEU A 712 -18.72 0.98 -24.05
C LEU A 712 -17.99 1.42 -22.78
N GLU A 713 -17.24 0.52 -22.14
CA GLU A 713 -16.42 0.83 -20.96
C GLU A 713 -15.32 1.87 -21.32
N SER A 714 -14.67 1.73 -22.48
CA SER A 714 -13.71 2.71 -22.98
C SER A 714 -14.37 4.07 -23.28
N GLN A 715 -15.61 4.07 -23.76
CA GLN A 715 -16.36 5.31 -23.99
C GLN A 715 -16.76 5.94 -22.66
N VAL A 716 -17.28 5.18 -21.71
CA VAL A 716 -17.59 5.65 -20.34
C VAL A 716 -16.35 6.20 -19.64
N GLN A 717 -15.20 5.55 -19.81
CA GLN A 717 -13.94 6.03 -19.24
C GLN A 717 -13.51 7.37 -19.87
N LYS A 718 -13.62 7.51 -21.20
CA LYS A 718 -13.33 8.78 -21.89
C LYS A 718 -14.29 9.90 -21.47
N ASP A 719 -15.56 9.58 -21.31
CA ASP A 719 -16.58 10.53 -20.86
C ASP A 719 -16.33 10.95 -19.39
N LEU A 720 -15.84 10.01 -18.55
CA LEU A 720 -15.43 10.29 -17.19
C LEU A 720 -14.19 11.19 -17.13
N GLU A 721 -13.18 10.90 -17.95
CA GLU A 721 -11.96 11.70 -18.08
C GLU A 721 -12.29 13.11 -18.60
N ALA A 722 -13.16 13.22 -19.61
CA ALA A 722 -13.65 14.50 -20.11
C ALA A 722 -14.41 15.28 -19.04
N SER A 723 -15.26 14.60 -18.25
CA SER A 723 -15.98 15.20 -17.12
C SER A 723 -15.03 15.67 -16.01
N GLN A 724 -13.98 14.90 -15.71
CA GLN A 724 -12.96 15.30 -14.72
C GLN A 724 -12.12 16.47 -15.21
N GLN A 725 -11.73 16.50 -16.51
CA GLN A 725 -11.04 17.63 -17.10
C GLN A 725 -11.92 18.89 -17.11
N ALA A 726 -13.20 18.76 -17.44
CA ALA A 726 -14.14 19.86 -17.39
C ALA A 726 -14.28 20.42 -15.96
N ARG A 727 -14.37 19.53 -14.96
CA ARG A 727 -14.41 19.91 -13.53
C ARG A 727 -13.13 20.63 -13.09
N GLN A 728 -11.96 20.10 -13.46
CA GLN A 728 -10.67 20.76 -13.17
C GLN A 728 -10.57 22.13 -13.84
N SER A 729 -11.06 22.27 -15.05
CA SER A 729 -11.11 23.56 -15.77
C SER A 729 -11.99 24.57 -15.01
N VAL A 730 -13.15 24.14 -14.54
CA VAL A 730 -14.07 24.96 -13.73
C VAL A 730 -13.40 25.36 -12.39
N GLU A 731 -12.76 24.44 -11.69
CA GLU A 731 -12.06 24.72 -10.44
C GLU A 731 -10.87 25.69 -10.65
N GLN A 732 -10.11 25.55 -11.75
CA GLN A 732 -9.04 26.48 -12.13
C GLN A 732 -9.58 27.87 -12.47
N ALA A 733 -10.66 27.95 -13.23
CA ALA A 733 -11.29 29.23 -13.54
C ALA A 733 -11.82 29.93 -12.26
N ALA A 734 -12.42 29.16 -11.34
CA ALA A 734 -12.88 29.68 -10.04
C ALA A 734 -11.72 30.19 -9.18
N ALA A 735 -10.60 29.45 -9.12
CA ALA A 735 -9.40 29.87 -8.37
C ALA A 735 -8.76 31.11 -8.97
N SER A 736 -8.68 31.20 -10.31
CA SER A 736 -8.14 32.38 -11.02
C SER A 736 -9.02 33.61 -10.80
N LEU A 737 -10.33 33.44 -10.85
CA LEU A 737 -11.30 34.50 -10.55
C LEU A 737 -11.17 34.94 -9.08
N GLN A 738 -11.05 34.02 -8.13
CA GLN A 738 -10.87 34.36 -6.70
C GLN A 738 -9.58 35.17 -6.46
N SER A 739 -8.50 34.86 -7.20
CA SER A 739 -7.23 35.62 -7.15
C SER A 739 -7.43 37.05 -7.66
N LEU A 740 -8.10 37.20 -8.81
CA LEU A 740 -8.37 38.55 -9.39
C LEU A 740 -9.31 39.38 -8.50
N ILE A 741 -10.31 38.75 -7.88
CA ILE A 741 -11.18 39.43 -6.89
C ILE A 741 -10.35 39.93 -5.70
N GLY A 742 -9.40 39.13 -5.22
CA GLY A 742 -8.49 39.54 -4.15
C GLY A 742 -7.57 40.71 -4.55
N GLU A 743 -7.05 40.69 -5.79
CA GLU A 743 -6.24 41.77 -6.33
C GLU A 743 -7.05 43.06 -6.46
N LEU A 744 -8.27 42.99 -7.02
CA LEU A 744 -9.15 44.15 -7.18
C LEU A 744 -9.57 44.76 -5.85
N ALA A 745 -9.88 43.93 -4.86
CA ALA A 745 -10.24 44.36 -3.51
C ALA A 745 -9.08 44.99 -2.73
N ALA A 746 -7.84 44.68 -3.06
CA ALA A 746 -6.63 45.19 -2.40
C ALA A 746 -6.10 46.50 -3.03
N LEU A 747 -6.68 46.95 -4.17
CA LEU A 747 -6.24 48.17 -4.81
C LEU A 747 -6.48 49.41 -3.92
N SER A 748 -5.51 50.32 -3.91
CA SER A 748 -5.62 51.62 -3.24
C SER A 748 -5.75 52.80 -4.22
N HIS A 749 -5.38 52.59 -5.52
CA HIS A 749 -5.50 53.53 -6.60
C HIS A 749 -5.81 52.78 -7.90
N ARG A 750 -6.46 53.47 -8.85
CA ARG A 750 -6.81 52.91 -10.16
C ARG A 750 -5.72 53.24 -11.18
N ASP A 751 -5.18 52.25 -11.85
CA ASP A 751 -4.20 52.32 -12.93
C ASP A 751 -4.81 51.95 -14.30
N SER A 752 -3.99 51.97 -15.36
CA SER A 752 -4.42 51.61 -16.72
C SER A 752 -4.79 50.11 -16.87
N SER A 753 -4.37 49.22 -15.96
CA SER A 753 -4.65 47.80 -16.01
C SER A 753 -5.93 47.40 -15.25
N THR A 754 -6.50 48.31 -14.47
CA THR A 754 -7.63 48.01 -13.60
C THR A 754 -8.89 47.58 -14.38
N GLU A 755 -9.19 48.30 -15.49
CA GLU A 755 -10.34 47.96 -16.33
C GLU A 755 -10.15 46.66 -17.09
N GLU A 756 -8.92 46.32 -17.49
CA GLU A 756 -8.58 45.07 -18.13
C GLU A 756 -8.74 43.88 -17.12
N LYS A 757 -8.30 44.05 -15.87
CA LYS A 757 -8.48 43.06 -14.80
C LYS A 757 -9.97 42.81 -14.50
N ILE A 758 -10.77 43.88 -14.44
CA ILE A 758 -12.23 43.75 -14.22
C ILE A 758 -12.85 42.99 -15.40
N SER A 759 -12.51 43.35 -16.65
CA SER A 759 -13.03 42.65 -17.83
C SER A 759 -12.63 41.18 -17.86
N THR A 760 -11.38 40.88 -17.52
CA THR A 760 -10.87 39.51 -17.43
C THR A 760 -11.60 38.71 -16.35
N ALA A 761 -11.87 39.30 -15.19
CA ALA A 761 -12.59 38.65 -14.09
C ALA A 761 -14.04 38.31 -14.46
N TYR A 762 -14.76 39.23 -15.15
CA TYR A 762 -16.11 38.93 -15.67
C TYR A 762 -16.06 37.85 -16.77
N GLY A 763 -15.03 37.84 -17.64
CA GLY A 763 -14.83 36.78 -18.62
C GLY A 763 -14.61 35.37 -17.98
N LEU A 764 -13.91 35.31 -16.85
CA LEU A 764 -13.79 34.07 -16.07
C LEU A 764 -15.10 33.71 -15.35
N LEU A 765 -15.85 34.70 -14.86
CA LEU A 765 -17.15 34.46 -14.26
C LEU A 765 -18.16 33.88 -15.27
N ASP A 766 -18.15 34.37 -16.51
CA ASP A 766 -18.99 33.81 -17.58
C ASP A 766 -18.69 32.34 -17.89
N GLN A 767 -17.42 31.91 -17.78
CA GLN A 767 -17.04 30.49 -17.90
C GLN A 767 -17.58 29.62 -16.77
N LEU A 768 -17.92 30.22 -15.63
CA LEU A 768 -18.48 29.53 -14.46
C LEU A 768 -20.02 29.52 -14.48
N ALA A 769 -20.65 30.08 -15.51
CA ALA A 769 -22.12 30.14 -15.58
C ALA A 769 -22.77 28.75 -15.46
N GLY A 770 -23.70 28.60 -14.53
CA GLY A 770 -24.37 27.33 -14.25
C GLY A 770 -23.62 26.39 -13.32
N THR A 771 -22.45 26.76 -12.80
CA THR A 771 -21.71 25.98 -11.78
C THR A 771 -22.06 26.44 -10.35
N GLU A 772 -21.72 25.62 -9.36
CA GLU A 772 -21.89 25.94 -7.92
C GLU A 772 -21.07 27.17 -7.46
N PHE A 773 -20.04 27.58 -8.19
CA PHE A 773 -19.16 28.71 -7.89
C PHE A 773 -19.74 30.07 -8.33
N TYR A 774 -20.67 30.08 -9.32
CA TYR A 774 -21.08 31.28 -10.04
C TYR A 774 -21.66 32.36 -9.12
N GLU A 775 -22.74 32.05 -8.35
CA GLU A 775 -23.42 33.04 -7.53
C GLU A 775 -22.55 33.59 -6.40
N GLY A 776 -21.72 32.74 -5.77
CA GLY A 776 -20.80 33.13 -4.70
C GLY A 776 -19.70 34.07 -5.16
N LEU A 777 -19.07 33.78 -6.31
CA LEU A 777 -17.99 34.57 -6.88
C LEU A 777 -18.50 35.82 -7.57
N LYS A 778 -19.69 35.80 -8.16
CA LYS A 778 -20.35 36.98 -8.74
C LYS A 778 -20.55 38.08 -7.72
N SER A 779 -21.12 37.75 -6.57
CA SER A 779 -21.35 38.73 -5.50
C SER A 779 -20.07 39.36 -4.98
N GLN A 780 -18.97 38.57 -4.90
CA GLN A 780 -17.67 39.03 -4.48
C GLN A 780 -17.01 39.89 -5.56
N LEU A 781 -17.14 39.50 -6.84
CA LEU A 781 -16.59 40.25 -7.98
C LEU A 781 -17.28 41.60 -8.13
N ASP A 782 -18.62 41.67 -8.06
CA ASP A 782 -19.40 42.89 -8.15
C ASP A 782 -18.91 43.90 -7.09
N GLY A 783 -18.73 43.43 -5.83
CA GLY A 783 -18.21 44.25 -4.74
C GLY A 783 -16.76 44.74 -4.95
N ALA A 784 -15.89 43.88 -5.45
CA ALA A 784 -14.47 44.20 -5.72
C ALA A 784 -14.32 45.13 -6.92
N ALA A 785 -15.12 44.92 -7.97
CA ALA A 785 -15.14 45.76 -9.17
C ALA A 785 -15.67 47.16 -8.85
N ASP A 786 -16.75 47.26 -8.06
CA ASP A 786 -17.26 48.55 -7.58
C ASP A 786 -16.23 49.29 -6.73
N HIS A 787 -15.55 48.58 -5.82
CA HIS A 787 -14.45 49.15 -5.04
C HIS A 787 -13.34 49.67 -5.95
N ALA A 788 -12.81 48.87 -6.83
CA ALA A 788 -11.71 49.24 -7.74
C ALA A 788 -12.09 50.40 -8.67
N SER A 789 -13.35 50.42 -9.14
CA SER A 789 -13.86 51.48 -10.01
C SER A 789 -14.06 52.83 -9.29
N SER A 790 -14.29 52.81 -7.97
CA SER A 790 -14.48 54.01 -7.12
C SER A 790 -13.17 54.70 -6.70
N LEU A 791 -12.04 54.02 -6.89
CA LEU A 791 -10.73 54.54 -6.47
C LEU A 791 -10.25 55.75 -7.31
N PRO A 792 -9.50 56.69 -6.73
CA PRO A 792 -8.91 57.83 -7.49
C PRO A 792 -7.88 57.30 -8.53
N LYS A 793 -7.90 57.91 -9.71
CA LYS A 793 -6.90 57.61 -10.72
C LYS A 793 -5.51 58.09 -10.26
N GLN A 794 -4.49 57.24 -10.48
CA GLN A 794 -3.12 57.61 -10.25
C GLN A 794 -2.75 58.72 -11.29
N GLU A 795 -2.42 59.95 -10.87
CA GLU A 795 -1.93 60.98 -11.78
C GLU A 795 -0.58 60.57 -12.31
N ASP A 796 -0.48 60.31 -13.62
CA ASP A 796 0.78 60.13 -14.32
C ASP A 796 1.59 61.43 -14.22
N SER A 797 2.62 61.43 -13.40
CA SER A 797 3.61 62.51 -13.36
C SER A 797 4.45 62.49 -14.63
N ALA A 798 3.98 63.14 -15.68
CA ALA A 798 4.67 63.33 -16.93
C ALA A 798 5.92 64.22 -16.74
N GLY A 799 7.07 63.60 -16.58
CA GLY A 799 8.36 64.23 -16.72
C GLY A 799 8.62 64.57 -18.20
N LYS A 800 8.94 65.85 -18.48
CA LYS A 800 9.23 66.40 -19.81
C LYS A 800 10.34 65.63 -20.57
N PRO A 801 10.26 65.50 -21.88
CA PRO A 801 11.26 64.79 -22.70
C PRO A 801 12.56 65.61 -22.91
N GLN A 802 13.67 64.96 -22.71
CA GLN A 802 14.98 65.40 -23.21
C GLN A 802 15.24 64.66 -24.54
N GLU A 803 15.36 65.47 -25.60
CA GLU A 803 15.78 65.03 -26.94
C GLU A 803 17.23 64.53 -26.95
N ILE A 804 17.44 63.33 -27.49
CA ILE A 804 18.70 62.93 -28.14
C ILE A 804 18.34 62.07 -29.35
N GLY A 805 18.86 62.48 -30.52
CA GLY A 805 18.52 62.05 -31.86
C GLY A 805 19.05 60.61 -32.27
N PRO A 806 19.04 60.32 -33.58
CA PRO A 806 18.45 59.05 -34.02
C PRO A 806 19.46 57.89 -34.28
N GLY A 807 19.06 56.67 -33.93
CA GLY A 807 19.76 55.44 -34.38
C GLY A 807 18.74 54.39 -34.77
N VAL A 808 18.67 54.19 -36.05
CA VAL A 808 17.83 53.22 -36.78
C VAL A 808 18.07 51.78 -36.33
N THR A 809 17.01 51.06 -36.01
CA THR A 809 16.78 49.69 -36.50
C THR A 809 15.34 49.22 -36.18
N LYS A 810 14.72 48.61 -37.19
CA LYS A 810 13.32 48.14 -37.20
C LYS A 810 13.04 47.02 -36.21
N PRO A 811 11.83 46.93 -35.66
CA PRO A 811 11.41 45.82 -34.87
C PRO A 811 11.00 44.61 -35.73
N ARG A 812 11.41 43.46 -35.27
CA ARG A 812 11.04 42.16 -35.85
C ARG A 812 9.76 41.69 -35.15
N GLU A 813 8.80 41.32 -35.95
CA GLU A 813 7.53 40.73 -35.54
C GLU A 813 7.76 39.46 -34.69
N THR A 814 7.09 39.35 -33.57
CA THR A 814 7.00 38.15 -32.79
C THR A 814 5.71 37.40 -33.15
N THR A 815 5.86 36.30 -33.84
CA THR A 815 4.82 35.33 -34.13
C THR A 815 4.56 34.48 -32.87
N ALA A 816 3.30 34.09 -32.67
CA ALA A 816 2.80 33.20 -31.62
C ALA A 816 3.45 31.81 -31.65
N PRO A 817 3.50 31.10 -30.53
CA PRO A 817 4.07 29.76 -30.49
C PRO A 817 3.12 28.71 -31.10
N VAL A 818 3.65 28.04 -32.13
CA VAL A 818 3.07 26.86 -32.74
C VAL A 818 3.49 25.63 -31.90
N PHE A 819 2.56 24.76 -31.61
CA PHE A 819 2.81 23.43 -31.00
C PHE A 819 3.63 22.57 -31.96
N PRO A 820 4.62 21.79 -31.48
CA PRO A 820 5.35 20.87 -32.32
C PRO A 820 4.59 19.52 -32.42
N GLY A 821 4.19 19.21 -33.66
CA GLY A 821 3.94 17.85 -34.09
C GLY A 821 5.21 17.31 -34.75
N ASP A 822 5.31 15.98 -34.66
CA ASP A 822 6.14 15.09 -35.47
C ASP A 822 7.67 15.20 -35.33
N PHE A 823 8.22 14.21 -34.63
CA PHE A 823 9.61 13.78 -34.75
C PHE A 823 9.71 12.67 -35.80
N ASP A 824 10.46 12.93 -36.84
CA ASP A 824 10.91 11.97 -37.83
C ASP A 824 12.31 11.45 -37.42
N PRO A 825 12.57 10.16 -37.34
CA PRO A 825 13.87 9.64 -36.98
C PRO A 825 14.53 8.99 -38.21
N ASP A 826 15.32 9.76 -38.93
CA ASP A 826 16.36 9.21 -39.80
C ASP A 826 17.45 10.26 -40.02
N GLU A 827 18.60 10.04 -39.40
CA GLU A 827 19.93 10.33 -39.98
C GLU A 827 21.03 9.66 -39.12
N ASP A 828 21.56 8.63 -39.71
CA ASP A 828 22.88 8.07 -39.41
C ASP A 828 23.98 9.14 -39.67
N VAL A 829 24.96 9.25 -38.79
CA VAL A 829 26.38 9.48 -39.18
C VAL A 829 27.33 8.98 -38.09
N ASP A 830 28.24 8.25 -38.56
CA ASP A 830 29.39 7.54 -38.02
C ASP A 830 30.54 8.43 -37.50
N SER A 831 31.35 7.82 -36.63
CA SER A 831 32.79 7.96 -36.41
C SER A 831 33.38 9.08 -35.51
N GLY A 832 34.14 8.63 -34.50
CA GLY A 832 35.48 9.19 -34.30
C GLY A 832 35.93 9.56 -32.87
N ILE A 833 36.56 8.62 -32.19
CA ILE A 833 37.78 8.73 -31.34
C ILE A 833 37.91 9.84 -30.28
N GLY A 834 38.09 9.39 -29.00
CA GLY A 834 38.44 9.99 -27.73
C GLY A 834 39.73 10.89 -27.68
N PRO A 835 40.40 11.11 -26.55
CA PRO A 835 40.11 10.90 -25.13
C PRO A 835 40.38 12.18 -24.26
N GLY A 836 39.96 12.18 -22.98
CA GLY A 836 40.53 13.10 -21.97
C GLY A 836 39.57 13.44 -20.81
N GLY A 837 39.87 12.93 -19.63
CA GLY A 837 39.26 13.39 -18.39
C GLY A 837 39.89 14.70 -17.89
N PRO A 838 39.70 15.15 -16.63
CA PRO A 838 39.04 14.51 -15.49
C PRO A 838 38.09 15.47 -14.68
N ASP A 839 37.46 14.87 -13.69
CA ASP A 839 37.02 15.44 -12.39
C ASP A 839 35.92 16.52 -12.33
N SER A 840 34.81 16.12 -11.73
CA SER A 840 34.23 16.85 -10.60
C SER A 840 33.07 16.04 -9.96
N THR A 841 33.23 15.76 -8.70
CA THR A 841 32.33 15.27 -7.68
C THR A 841 30.99 16.01 -7.68
N VAL A 842 29.87 15.26 -7.74
CA VAL A 842 28.59 15.68 -7.15
C VAL A 842 27.97 14.45 -6.46
N GLU A 843 27.88 14.54 -5.15
CA GLU A 843 27.14 13.65 -4.27
C GLU A 843 25.67 13.56 -4.67
N ALA A 844 25.20 12.38 -4.95
CA ALA A 844 23.77 12.09 -5.03
C ALA A 844 23.36 11.40 -3.73
N VAL A 845 22.70 12.15 -2.88
CA VAL A 845 21.99 11.65 -1.70
C VAL A 845 20.76 10.85 -2.20
N GLY A 846 20.82 9.53 -2.03
CA GLY A 846 19.65 8.67 -2.21
C GLY A 846 18.79 8.69 -0.95
N PRO A 847 17.46 8.67 -1.08
CA PRO A 847 16.60 8.55 0.09
C PRO A 847 16.56 7.11 0.58
N GLY A 848 16.98 6.88 1.81
CA GLY A 848 16.75 5.64 2.53
C GLY A 848 15.24 5.42 2.71
N MET A 849 14.79 4.22 2.40
CA MET A 849 13.48 3.71 2.78
C MET A 849 13.67 2.76 3.95
N GLU A 850 13.11 3.10 5.12
CA GLU A 850 12.66 2.17 6.14
C GLU A 850 11.25 1.66 5.84
#